data_bf00555e48306d0b8976a3d023a0d48a
#
_entry.id   bf00555e48306d0b8976a3d023a0d48a
#
_cell.length_a   1.000
_cell.length_b   1.000
_cell.length_c   1.000
_cell.angle_alpha   90.00
_cell.angle_beta   90.00
_cell.angle_gamma   90.00
#
_symmetry.space_group_name_H-M   'P 1'
#
loop_
_entity.id
_entity.type
_entity.pdbx_description
1 polymer ?
#
loop_
_entity_poly.entity_id
_entity_poly.type
_entity_poly.pdbx_seq_one_letter_code
_entity_poly.pdbx_strand_id
1 'polypeptide(L)'
;MMENEVGIDVNALNSAREELQTDISDRRSRLASLIEILDPLEIMLRSAWYSRFLSHMRFINMGDKDERDVFDELYFNNANLVPEFLQSCLLFIAARGESSNADSSATSRLEETIACAESIIDVLNQAFLVRYSDVHIAGKNAGLSDDVIRYQIESKTYQSLRGRRYQAIEEDYLTLLLSKQDDLIKEVYGIGATDVINGFVALMTSLTLGWSAACNELGKQYDNWQKEPLRSFDGISKDEAARIANSVFGTALHDVAAVTQWPESLIEDLSLSAASVSDFEKVNSIDPPGIMPIVDKPFIRINGISYCFCVANFLDHFYRSFYRAIRSRFIASEVGSSNEFISRWKESQASASEDGVAALFKKLLPGSTICINGYHPRNGAKWNKRDVQESDLVILYEDALLAVEVKAGAFCPTDPVDDSKGHIKSFQGLLEKASRQAESTAAYFRSCSGGPCRFYDARGKVKVEFSSATIRTIFKICVTVDDLNEFASKADKLEFIKMSKDTIALSLDDLFVYTRYFNNPLVFLHYLAQRRSAASMPALYMNDELDHLGMYIDNNCYTQTLERQVRDSGPDINNNLNFRIQGFFGFRDKIDDWFNSLYIGAVAEKPVQSSPKLFDQIVEMLDDSSLGYWRRAIASTLLNCGSDTRKAVSDGIATRLKPGVPSDLRLDLPAQEAADVPLCIFVNRDNMPNDDEICRGKCLAVLMHDAAPNIVRLDINASDGKIKSLCINEYRLDNLSEEDKAYAAGFIPALDRTRKYCIKKQVGRKIGRNELCPCGSGKKYKKCCGR
;
A
#
# COMPACT_ATOMS: atom_id res chain seq x y z
N MET A 1 -14.51 25.00 -33.70
CA MET A 1 -14.30 23.69 -34.31
C MET A 1 -13.74 22.66 -33.28
N MET A 2 -13.61 23.04 -32.00
CA MET A 2 -13.18 22.17 -30.90
C MET A 2 -14.32 21.69 -29.98
N GLU A 3 -15.54 22.16 -30.19
CA GLU A 3 -16.73 21.85 -29.37
C GLU A 3 -17.25 20.41 -29.53
N ASN A 4 -16.80 19.66 -30.54
CA ASN A 4 -17.38 18.35 -30.86
C ASN A 4 -16.60 17.11 -30.44
N GLU A 5 -15.42 17.22 -29.81
CA GLU A 5 -14.64 16.03 -29.47
C GLU A 5 -14.94 15.46 -28.06
N VAL A 6 -15.51 16.24 -27.14
CA VAL A 6 -15.78 15.78 -25.76
C VAL A 6 -17.27 15.83 -25.40
N GLY A 7 -18.13 16.38 -26.25
CA GLY A 7 -19.58 16.46 -25.98
C GLY A 7 -19.97 17.36 -24.79
N ILE A 8 -19.06 18.22 -24.32
CA ILE A 8 -19.33 19.16 -23.23
C ILE A 8 -20.13 20.36 -23.75
N ASP A 9 -21.33 20.52 -23.25
CA ASP A 9 -22.13 21.76 -23.49
C ASP A 9 -21.55 22.89 -22.62
N VAL A 10 -20.77 23.76 -23.22
CA VAL A 10 -20.11 24.89 -22.55
C VAL A 10 -21.12 25.84 -21.90
N ASN A 11 -22.32 26.03 -22.50
CA ASN A 11 -23.34 26.88 -21.89
C ASN A 11 -23.93 26.24 -20.63
N ALA A 12 -24.24 24.95 -20.68
CA ALA A 12 -24.68 24.21 -19.50
C ALA A 12 -23.60 24.19 -18.39
N LEU A 13 -22.34 24.04 -18.75
CA LEU A 13 -21.20 24.09 -17.82
C LEU A 13 -21.08 25.48 -17.17
N ASN A 14 -21.20 26.55 -17.94
CA ASN A 14 -21.16 27.93 -17.40
C ASN A 14 -22.33 28.21 -16.46
N SER A 15 -23.55 27.79 -16.83
CA SER A 15 -24.72 27.92 -15.96
C SER A 15 -24.53 27.14 -14.63
N ALA A 16 -24.08 25.90 -14.68
CA ALA A 16 -23.79 25.10 -13.48
C ALA A 16 -22.71 25.75 -12.63
N ARG A 17 -21.66 26.30 -13.23
CA ARG A 17 -20.60 27.03 -12.51
C ARG A 17 -21.15 28.24 -11.76
N GLU A 18 -21.95 29.10 -12.43
CA GLU A 18 -22.55 30.30 -11.83
C GLU A 18 -23.48 29.94 -10.66
N GLU A 19 -24.27 28.87 -10.81
CA GLU A 19 -25.16 28.37 -9.77
C GLU A 19 -24.39 27.88 -8.57
N LEU A 20 -23.38 27.01 -8.76
CA LEU A 20 -22.52 26.48 -7.70
C LEU A 20 -21.72 27.58 -7.00
N GLN A 21 -21.17 28.54 -7.77
CA GLN A 21 -20.44 29.67 -7.21
C GLN A 21 -21.34 30.54 -6.32
N THR A 22 -22.59 30.76 -6.72
CA THR A 22 -23.58 31.54 -5.94
C THR A 22 -23.92 30.78 -4.65
N ASP A 23 -24.23 29.48 -4.75
CA ASP A 23 -24.57 28.64 -3.59
C ASP A 23 -23.41 28.57 -2.59
N ILE A 24 -22.18 28.37 -3.05
CA ILE A 24 -20.99 28.37 -2.18
C ILE A 24 -20.80 29.74 -1.53
N SER A 25 -20.96 30.85 -2.28
CA SER A 25 -20.77 32.19 -1.74
C SER A 25 -21.79 32.50 -0.62
N ASP A 26 -23.05 32.10 -0.81
CA ASP A 26 -24.12 32.31 0.18
C ASP A 26 -23.88 31.50 1.44
N ARG A 27 -23.52 30.22 1.32
CA ARG A 27 -23.20 29.33 2.45
C ARG A 27 -21.97 29.83 3.22
N ARG A 28 -20.93 30.29 2.53
CA ARG A 28 -19.73 30.86 3.14
C ARG A 28 -20.01 32.16 3.89
N SER A 29 -20.83 33.03 3.31
CA SER A 29 -21.27 34.25 3.98
C SER A 29 -22.04 33.93 5.26
N ARG A 30 -22.88 32.89 5.23
CA ARG A 30 -23.56 32.38 6.40
C ARG A 30 -22.58 31.82 7.43
N LEU A 31 -21.65 30.97 7.01
CA LEU A 31 -20.62 30.39 7.86
C LEU A 31 -19.76 31.47 8.52
N ALA A 32 -19.32 32.46 7.78
CA ALA A 32 -18.55 33.59 8.30
C ALA A 32 -19.30 34.32 9.40
N SER A 33 -20.58 34.61 9.20
CA SER A 33 -21.42 35.28 10.19
C SER A 33 -21.60 34.46 11.47
N LEU A 34 -21.62 33.13 11.38
CA LEU A 34 -21.68 32.23 12.53
C LEU A 34 -20.34 32.18 13.27
N ILE A 35 -19.21 32.09 12.54
CA ILE A 35 -17.87 32.06 13.12
C ILE A 35 -17.58 33.36 13.88
N GLU A 36 -17.95 34.52 13.36
CA GLU A 36 -17.68 35.83 13.98
C GLU A 36 -18.31 35.98 15.37
N ILE A 37 -19.41 35.30 15.68
CA ILE A 37 -20.15 35.43 16.95
C ILE A 37 -19.89 34.30 17.94
N LEU A 38 -19.14 33.27 17.55
CA LEU A 38 -18.86 32.09 18.38
C LEU A 38 -17.43 32.09 18.89
N ASP A 39 -17.19 31.41 20.01
CA ASP A 39 -15.84 31.13 20.52
C ASP A 39 -15.14 30.16 19.56
N PRO A 40 -13.95 30.52 19.01
CA PRO A 40 -13.19 29.65 18.13
C PRO A 40 -12.81 28.30 18.76
N LEU A 41 -12.60 28.28 20.08
CA LEU A 41 -12.30 27.04 20.80
C LEU A 41 -13.51 26.09 20.83
N GLU A 42 -14.70 26.61 21.08
CA GLU A 42 -15.94 25.83 21.08
C GLU A 42 -16.25 25.28 19.68
N ILE A 43 -16.05 26.09 18.62
CA ILE A 43 -16.20 25.62 17.23
C ILE A 43 -15.29 24.42 16.99
N MET A 44 -14.02 24.51 17.34
CA MET A 44 -13.05 23.45 17.08
C MET A 44 -13.30 22.20 17.93
N LEU A 45 -13.60 22.36 19.20
CA LEU A 45 -13.94 21.23 20.09
C LEU A 45 -15.17 20.47 19.56
N ARG A 46 -16.21 21.20 19.18
CA ARG A 46 -17.45 20.59 18.67
C ARG A 46 -17.23 19.87 17.32
N SER A 47 -16.49 20.47 16.41
CA SER A 47 -16.19 19.86 15.12
C SER A 47 -15.29 18.62 15.25
N ALA A 48 -14.30 18.65 16.14
CA ALA A 48 -13.44 17.50 16.42
C ALA A 48 -14.21 16.36 17.07
N TRP A 49 -15.14 16.69 18.00
CA TRP A 49 -16.04 15.70 18.59
C TRP A 49 -16.94 15.06 17.54
N TYR A 50 -17.55 15.86 16.65
CA TYR A 50 -18.40 15.39 15.57
C TYR A 50 -17.65 14.40 14.65
N SER A 51 -16.47 14.78 14.15
CA SER A 51 -15.65 13.94 13.29
C SER A 51 -15.27 12.61 13.96
N ARG A 52 -14.85 12.64 15.21
CA ARG A 52 -14.46 11.43 15.96
C ARG A 52 -15.63 10.53 16.28
N PHE A 53 -16.77 11.11 16.66
CA PHE A 53 -17.98 10.36 16.96
C PHE A 53 -18.42 9.55 15.72
N LEU A 54 -18.44 10.18 14.55
CA LEU A 54 -18.78 9.49 13.31
C LEU A 54 -17.77 8.40 12.96
N SER A 55 -16.48 8.69 13.08
CA SER A 55 -15.43 7.69 12.85
C SER A 55 -15.56 6.50 13.81
N HIS A 56 -15.91 6.76 15.08
CA HIS A 56 -16.13 5.71 16.08
C HIS A 56 -17.37 4.88 15.79
N MET A 57 -18.45 5.50 15.35
CA MET A 57 -19.69 4.80 14.96
C MET A 57 -19.46 3.87 13.77
N ARG A 58 -18.60 4.26 12.82
CA ARG A 58 -18.18 3.38 11.72
C ARG A 58 -17.61 2.07 12.25
N PHE A 59 -16.72 2.10 13.25
CA PHE A 59 -16.12 0.90 13.81
C PHE A 59 -17.10 0.02 14.60
N ILE A 60 -18.09 0.60 15.27
CA ILE A 60 -19.10 -0.16 16.00
C ILE A 60 -20.03 -0.93 15.05
N ASN A 61 -20.40 -0.33 13.92
CA ASN A 61 -21.33 -0.91 12.94
C ASN A 61 -20.68 -1.92 11.98
N MET A 62 -19.36 -2.11 12.04
CA MET A 62 -18.62 -3.07 11.20
C MET A 62 -19.02 -4.54 11.42
N GLY A 63 -19.90 -4.86 12.37
CA GLY A 63 -20.39 -6.23 12.61
C GLY A 63 -21.33 -6.76 11.54
N ASP A 64 -22.01 -5.92 10.77
CA ASP A 64 -22.99 -6.29 9.72
C ASP A 64 -22.42 -5.93 8.35
N LYS A 65 -21.88 -6.94 7.64
CA LYS A 65 -20.91 -6.75 6.53
C LYS A 65 -21.51 -6.71 5.13
N ASP A 66 -22.81 -6.74 4.90
CA ASP A 66 -23.33 -7.08 3.57
C ASP A 66 -23.64 -5.90 2.62
N GLU A 67 -23.67 -4.66 3.08
CA GLU A 67 -23.91 -3.51 2.18
C GLU A 67 -23.11 -2.28 2.61
N ARG A 68 -21.82 -2.20 2.25
CA ARG A 68 -21.10 -0.92 2.28
C ARG A 68 -21.47 -0.13 1.03
N ASP A 69 -22.27 0.89 1.20
CA ASP A 69 -22.54 1.85 0.15
C ASP A 69 -21.32 2.79 -0.02
N VAL A 70 -20.91 3.04 -1.27
CA VAL A 70 -19.88 4.04 -1.61
C VAL A 70 -20.22 5.43 -1.02
N PHE A 71 -21.51 5.71 -0.81
CA PHE A 71 -21.96 6.93 -0.15
C PHE A 71 -21.54 7.03 1.33
N ASP A 72 -21.44 5.90 2.05
CA ASP A 72 -20.99 5.91 3.44
C ASP A 72 -19.52 6.34 3.57
N GLU A 73 -18.66 5.94 2.64
CA GLU A 73 -17.26 6.32 2.64
C GLU A 73 -17.04 7.81 2.37
N LEU A 74 -17.78 8.37 1.42
CA LEU A 74 -17.77 9.82 1.15
C LEU A 74 -18.24 10.62 2.36
N TYR A 75 -19.29 10.15 3.03
CA TYR A 75 -19.80 10.80 4.23
C TYR A 75 -18.78 10.82 5.37
N PHE A 76 -18.11 9.71 5.64
CA PHE A 76 -17.06 9.65 6.67
C PHE A 76 -15.82 10.48 6.30
N ASN A 77 -15.43 10.51 5.04
CA ASN A 77 -14.35 11.38 4.60
C ASN A 77 -14.71 12.86 4.78
N ASN A 78 -15.94 13.26 4.46
CA ASN A 78 -16.42 14.61 4.68
C ASN A 78 -16.39 14.99 6.16
N ALA A 79 -16.79 14.08 7.05
CA ALA A 79 -16.74 14.31 8.49
C ALA A 79 -15.33 14.60 9.01
N ASN A 80 -14.29 13.97 8.44
CA ASN A 80 -12.90 14.26 8.76
C ASN A 80 -12.43 15.63 8.21
N LEU A 81 -13.01 16.08 7.11
CA LEU A 81 -12.69 17.37 6.50
C LEU A 81 -13.34 18.56 7.22
N VAL A 82 -14.43 18.37 7.97
CA VAL A 82 -15.12 19.46 8.67
C VAL A 82 -14.22 20.21 9.67
N PRO A 83 -13.48 19.56 10.58
CA PRO A 83 -12.57 20.26 11.46
C PRO A 83 -11.46 21.00 10.69
N GLU A 84 -10.93 20.41 9.61
CA GLU A 84 -9.89 21.04 8.80
C GLU A 84 -10.40 22.28 8.08
N PHE A 85 -11.59 22.19 7.54
CA PHE A 85 -12.24 23.31 6.87
C PHE A 85 -12.55 24.46 7.83
N LEU A 86 -13.11 24.15 9.02
CA LEU A 86 -13.37 25.14 10.06
C LEU A 86 -12.09 25.75 10.64
N GLN A 87 -11.07 24.94 10.89
CA GLN A 87 -9.75 25.45 11.30
C GLN A 87 -9.19 26.41 10.25
N SER A 88 -9.30 26.07 8.96
CA SER A 88 -8.85 26.94 7.89
C SER A 88 -9.65 28.24 7.84
N CYS A 89 -10.98 28.20 8.01
CA CYS A 89 -11.80 29.40 8.09
C CYS A 89 -11.39 30.31 9.27
N LEU A 90 -11.10 29.74 10.44
CA LEU A 90 -10.65 30.49 11.62
C LEU A 90 -9.30 31.19 11.43
N LEU A 91 -8.45 30.71 10.52
CA LEU A 91 -7.19 31.37 10.19
C LEU A 91 -7.42 32.72 9.47
N PHE A 92 -8.52 32.84 8.76
CA PHE A 92 -8.88 34.04 7.99
C PHE A 92 -9.90 34.94 8.67
N ILE A 93 -10.80 34.35 9.46
CA ILE A 93 -11.92 35.06 10.10
C ILE A 93 -11.61 35.28 11.58
N ALA A 94 -11.63 36.53 12.00
CA ALA A 94 -11.52 36.90 13.40
C ALA A 94 -12.83 36.57 14.13
N ALA A 95 -12.85 35.47 14.88
CA ALA A 95 -13.97 35.18 15.77
C ALA A 95 -13.92 36.15 16.99
N ARG A 96 -15.05 36.80 17.29
CA ARG A 96 -15.18 37.82 18.32
C ARG A 96 -16.06 37.38 19.51
N GLY A 97 -16.60 36.15 19.43
CA GLY A 97 -17.49 35.65 20.46
C GLY A 97 -16.78 35.49 21.83
N GLU A 98 -17.34 36.04 22.85
CA GLU A 98 -16.97 35.68 24.21
C GLU A 98 -17.56 34.31 24.54
N SER A 99 -16.85 33.50 25.36
CA SER A 99 -17.33 32.20 25.84
C SER A 99 -18.73 32.41 26.44
N SER A 100 -19.78 31.98 25.73
CA SER A 100 -21.15 32.11 26.22
C SER A 100 -21.36 31.05 27.29
N ASN A 101 -21.76 31.43 28.45
CA ASN A 101 -22.42 30.55 29.40
C ASN A 101 -23.49 29.75 28.68
N ALA A 102 -23.52 28.43 28.86
CA ALA A 102 -24.30 27.43 28.15
C ALA A 102 -25.79 27.84 27.91
N ASP A 103 -26.01 28.69 26.94
CA ASP A 103 -27.33 29.04 26.43
C ASP A 103 -27.70 28.06 25.30
N SER A 104 -28.92 27.57 25.29
CA SER A 104 -29.43 26.71 24.24
C SER A 104 -29.27 27.28 22.83
N SER A 105 -29.26 28.60 22.69
CA SER A 105 -29.03 29.30 21.42
C SER A 105 -27.59 29.19 20.92
N ALA A 106 -26.60 29.11 21.81
CA ALA A 106 -25.18 28.92 21.42
C ALA A 106 -24.93 27.51 20.90
N THR A 107 -25.50 26.50 21.55
CA THR A 107 -25.44 25.09 21.09
C THR A 107 -26.05 24.95 19.70
N SER A 108 -27.25 25.52 19.47
CA SER A 108 -27.92 25.47 18.16
C SER A 108 -27.07 26.15 17.08
N ARG A 109 -26.39 27.24 17.40
CA ARG A 109 -25.51 27.94 16.43
C ARG A 109 -24.23 27.15 16.12
N LEU A 110 -23.68 26.43 17.11
CA LEU A 110 -22.53 25.53 16.89
C LEU A 110 -22.91 24.36 15.98
N GLU A 111 -24.08 23.76 16.19
CA GLU A 111 -24.60 22.71 15.31
C GLU A 111 -24.85 23.22 13.88
N GLU A 112 -25.43 24.42 13.75
CA GLU A 112 -25.62 25.09 12.46
C GLU A 112 -24.27 25.39 11.77
N THR A 113 -23.24 25.76 12.53
CA THR A 113 -21.89 26.00 11.99
C THR A 113 -21.30 24.74 11.37
N ILE A 114 -21.39 23.60 12.06
CA ILE A 114 -20.93 22.31 11.57
C ILE A 114 -21.71 21.88 10.33
N ALA A 115 -23.04 21.94 10.37
CA ALA A 115 -23.92 21.60 9.26
C ALA A 115 -23.65 22.51 8.04
N CYS A 116 -23.38 23.78 8.26
CA CYS A 116 -23.03 24.72 7.20
C CYS A 116 -21.67 24.36 6.56
N ALA A 117 -20.66 24.04 7.36
CA ALA A 117 -19.36 23.58 6.86
C ALA A 117 -19.47 22.29 6.06
N GLU A 118 -20.20 21.30 6.59
CA GLU A 118 -20.48 20.04 5.89
C GLU A 118 -21.18 20.27 4.56
N SER A 119 -22.21 21.12 4.55
CA SER A 119 -22.94 21.45 3.33
C SER A 119 -22.08 22.15 2.27
N ILE A 120 -21.05 22.91 2.67
CA ILE A 120 -20.09 23.52 1.74
C ILE A 120 -19.19 22.43 1.15
N ILE A 121 -18.70 21.50 1.96
CA ILE A 121 -17.89 20.36 1.51
C ILE A 121 -18.68 19.53 0.50
N ASP A 122 -19.96 19.27 0.75
CA ASP A 122 -20.84 18.54 -0.17
C ASP A 122 -20.98 19.25 -1.52
N VAL A 123 -21.21 20.59 -1.52
CA VAL A 123 -21.26 21.36 -2.75
C VAL A 123 -19.93 21.37 -3.48
N LEU A 124 -18.81 21.46 -2.76
CA LEU A 124 -17.47 21.33 -3.35
C LEU A 124 -17.24 19.96 -4.00
N ASN A 125 -17.78 18.88 -3.42
CA ASN A 125 -17.76 17.55 -4.03
C ASN A 125 -18.66 17.47 -5.26
N GLN A 126 -19.89 18.06 -5.22
CA GLN A 126 -20.77 18.14 -6.38
C GLN A 126 -20.17 18.97 -7.52
N ALA A 127 -19.37 19.98 -7.20
CA ALA A 127 -18.64 20.78 -8.20
C ALA A 127 -17.54 19.99 -8.95
N PHE A 128 -17.30 18.72 -8.59
CA PHE A 128 -16.27 17.88 -9.21
C PHE A 128 -16.35 17.84 -10.73
N LEU A 129 -17.55 17.68 -11.31
CA LEU A 129 -17.74 17.62 -12.76
C LEU A 129 -17.43 18.96 -13.45
N VAL A 130 -17.76 20.09 -12.82
CA VAL A 130 -17.44 21.43 -13.34
C VAL A 130 -15.92 21.61 -13.31
N ARG A 131 -15.28 21.33 -12.18
CA ARG A 131 -13.82 21.42 -12.03
C ARG A 131 -13.08 20.51 -13.00
N TYR A 132 -13.57 19.27 -13.16
CA TYR A 132 -13.06 18.32 -14.15
C TYR A 132 -13.06 18.93 -15.55
N SER A 133 -14.22 19.49 -15.97
CA SER A 133 -14.38 20.10 -17.29
C SER A 133 -13.48 21.33 -17.45
N ASP A 134 -13.34 22.15 -16.41
CA ASP A 134 -12.46 23.33 -16.42
C ASP A 134 -10.99 22.95 -16.61
N VAL A 135 -10.50 21.98 -15.84
CA VAL A 135 -9.12 21.48 -15.95
C VAL A 135 -8.91 20.85 -17.33
N HIS A 136 -9.89 20.11 -17.84
CA HIS A 136 -9.83 19.49 -19.16
C HIS A 136 -9.73 20.55 -20.28
N ILE A 137 -10.62 21.53 -20.27
CA ILE A 137 -10.62 22.62 -21.27
C ILE A 137 -9.34 23.44 -21.19
N ALA A 138 -8.92 23.84 -19.99
CA ALA A 138 -7.70 24.61 -19.79
C ALA A 138 -6.45 23.82 -20.24
N GLY A 139 -6.37 22.53 -19.90
CA GLY A 139 -5.28 21.64 -20.31
C GLY A 139 -5.19 21.48 -21.83
N LYS A 140 -6.33 21.25 -22.51
CA LYS A 140 -6.40 21.19 -23.98
C LYS A 140 -5.95 22.49 -24.62
N ASN A 141 -6.42 23.63 -24.12
CA ASN A 141 -6.03 24.94 -24.61
C ASN A 141 -4.52 25.23 -24.41
N ALA A 142 -3.94 24.70 -23.34
CA ALA A 142 -2.50 24.77 -23.07
C ALA A 142 -1.68 23.76 -23.85
N GLY A 143 -2.29 22.86 -24.62
CA GLY A 143 -1.63 21.83 -25.43
C GLY A 143 -1.06 20.68 -24.58
N LEU A 144 -1.61 20.43 -23.41
CA LEU A 144 -1.21 19.32 -22.55
C LEU A 144 -1.73 17.98 -23.12
N SER A 145 -1.00 16.91 -22.88
CA SER A 145 -1.45 15.54 -23.20
C SER A 145 -2.60 15.10 -22.31
N ASP A 146 -3.43 14.17 -22.80
CA ASP A 146 -4.56 13.62 -22.05
C ASP A 146 -4.13 12.99 -20.72
N ASP A 147 -2.98 12.38 -20.66
CA ASP A 147 -2.44 11.81 -19.44
C ASP A 147 -2.06 12.87 -18.40
N VAL A 148 -1.49 13.99 -18.82
CA VAL A 148 -1.20 15.11 -17.91
C VAL A 148 -2.50 15.74 -17.39
N ILE A 149 -3.47 15.96 -18.27
CA ILE A 149 -4.78 16.50 -17.87
C ILE A 149 -5.46 15.56 -16.88
N ARG A 150 -5.47 14.25 -17.15
CA ARG A 150 -6.00 13.25 -16.23
C ARG A 150 -5.30 13.26 -14.89
N TYR A 151 -3.97 13.30 -14.91
CA TYR A 151 -3.17 13.40 -13.69
C TYR A 151 -3.57 14.62 -12.85
N GLN A 152 -3.76 15.79 -13.46
CA GLN A 152 -4.20 17.00 -12.76
C GLN A 152 -5.56 16.80 -12.10
N ILE A 153 -6.50 16.16 -12.79
CA ILE A 153 -7.85 15.90 -12.29
C ILE A 153 -7.82 14.90 -11.12
N GLU A 154 -7.15 13.77 -11.29
CA GLU A 154 -7.04 12.74 -10.26
C GLU A 154 -6.35 13.29 -9.01
N SER A 155 -5.27 14.06 -9.16
CA SER A 155 -4.57 14.69 -8.04
C SER A 155 -5.46 15.59 -7.19
N LYS A 156 -6.37 16.35 -7.81
CA LYS A 156 -7.32 17.17 -7.06
C LYS A 156 -8.30 16.35 -6.23
N THR A 157 -8.70 15.20 -6.73
CA THR A 157 -9.54 14.26 -5.96
C THR A 157 -8.79 13.73 -4.74
N TYR A 158 -7.54 13.30 -4.93
CA TYR A 158 -6.73 12.75 -3.85
C TYR A 158 -6.32 13.77 -2.79
N GLN A 159 -6.23 15.05 -3.12
CA GLN A 159 -5.96 16.11 -2.14
C GLN A 159 -7.03 16.21 -1.03
N SER A 160 -8.23 15.73 -1.30
CA SER A 160 -9.34 15.71 -0.33
C SER A 160 -9.39 14.44 0.53
N LEU A 161 -8.59 13.41 0.23
CA LEU A 161 -8.56 12.17 0.99
C LEU A 161 -7.68 12.31 2.24
N ARG A 162 -8.12 11.70 3.34
CA ARG A 162 -7.43 11.67 4.62
C ARG A 162 -7.36 10.27 5.19
N GLY A 163 -6.43 10.05 6.14
CA GLY A 163 -6.24 8.77 6.78
C GLY A 163 -5.57 7.74 5.88
N ARG A 164 -4.71 8.19 4.96
CA ARG A 164 -3.96 7.33 4.04
C ARG A 164 -2.87 6.53 4.74
N ARG A 165 -2.36 7.04 5.86
CA ARG A 165 -1.31 6.43 6.67
C ARG A 165 -1.89 5.69 7.86
N TYR A 166 -1.22 4.62 8.26
CA TYR A 166 -1.64 3.85 9.43
C TYR A 166 -0.86 4.25 10.67
N GLN A 167 -1.60 4.66 11.69
CA GLN A 167 -1.01 5.03 12.97
C GLN A 167 -0.16 3.91 13.59
N ALA A 168 -0.51 2.65 13.32
CA ALA A 168 0.21 1.48 13.82
C ALA A 168 1.66 1.36 13.30
N ILE A 169 2.03 2.06 12.23
CA ILE A 169 3.39 2.03 11.67
C ILE A 169 4.13 3.36 11.81
N GLU A 170 3.46 4.42 12.26
CA GLU A 170 4.01 5.77 12.20
C GLU A 170 5.22 5.98 13.13
N GLU A 171 5.22 5.36 14.31
CA GLU A 171 6.38 5.38 15.21
C GLU A 171 7.61 4.77 14.55
N ASP A 172 7.46 3.60 13.92
CA ASP A 172 8.54 2.92 13.19
C ASP A 172 9.02 3.78 12.01
N TYR A 173 8.09 4.40 11.27
CA TYR A 173 8.37 5.28 10.14
C TYR A 173 9.16 6.52 10.56
N LEU A 174 8.70 7.24 11.58
CA LEU A 174 9.40 8.42 12.10
C LEU A 174 10.76 8.05 12.70
N THR A 175 10.85 6.93 13.40
CA THR A 175 12.11 6.43 13.95
C THR A 175 13.13 6.17 12.83
N LEU A 176 12.70 5.52 11.75
CA LEU A 176 13.55 5.26 10.60
C LEU A 176 14.10 6.57 10.00
N LEU A 177 13.26 7.60 9.83
CA LEU A 177 13.63 8.82 9.14
C LEU A 177 14.35 9.86 10.02
N LEU A 178 13.98 9.96 11.31
CA LEU A 178 14.46 11.03 12.18
C LEU A 178 15.65 10.62 13.06
N SER A 179 15.89 9.34 13.30
CA SER A 179 16.98 8.91 14.19
C SER A 179 18.35 9.43 13.76
N LYS A 180 18.63 9.52 12.47
CA LYS A 180 19.90 10.08 11.96
C LYS A 180 19.91 11.62 11.85
N GLN A 181 18.80 12.27 12.18
CA GLN A 181 18.69 13.73 12.28
C GLN A 181 18.85 14.25 13.71
N ASP A 182 19.13 13.37 14.67
CA ASP A 182 19.12 13.66 16.10
C ASP A 182 19.98 14.87 16.47
N ASP A 183 21.22 14.94 15.97
CA ASP A 183 22.14 16.07 16.23
C ASP A 183 21.58 17.39 15.69
N LEU A 184 21.00 17.39 14.50
CA LEU A 184 20.40 18.59 13.90
C LEU A 184 19.15 19.04 14.66
N ILE A 185 18.32 18.10 15.12
CA ILE A 185 17.13 18.39 15.91
C ILE A 185 17.52 18.97 17.27
N LYS A 186 18.55 18.43 17.93
CA LYS A 186 19.10 18.94 19.18
C LYS A 186 19.66 20.35 19.03
N GLU A 187 20.37 20.61 17.95
CA GLU A 187 20.94 21.93 17.66
C GLU A 187 19.85 23.00 17.51
N VAL A 188 18.70 22.66 16.92
CA VAL A 188 17.63 23.62 16.61
C VAL A 188 16.62 23.77 17.76
N TYR A 189 16.22 22.65 18.38
CA TYR A 189 15.13 22.63 19.37
C TYR A 189 15.56 22.26 20.80
N GLY A 190 16.81 21.81 20.98
CA GLY A 190 17.31 21.40 22.29
C GLY A 190 16.80 20.02 22.77
N ILE A 191 16.02 19.31 21.96
CA ILE A 191 15.50 17.96 22.22
C ILE A 191 15.98 17.00 21.15
N GLY A 192 15.98 15.68 21.44
CA GLY A 192 16.38 14.66 20.47
C GLY A 192 15.25 14.21 19.55
N ALA A 193 15.61 13.46 18.52
CA ALA A 193 14.64 12.82 17.61
C ALA A 193 13.65 11.92 18.38
N THR A 194 14.13 11.19 19.37
CA THR A 194 13.28 10.35 20.24
C THR A 194 12.22 11.17 20.98
N ASP A 195 12.56 12.37 21.46
CA ASP A 195 11.59 13.22 22.17
C ASP A 195 10.52 13.74 21.19
N VAL A 196 10.91 14.09 19.96
CA VAL A 196 9.96 14.48 18.90
C VAL A 196 9.00 13.32 18.61
N ILE A 197 9.50 12.10 18.43
CA ILE A 197 8.71 10.90 18.13
C ILE A 197 7.79 10.56 19.31
N ASN A 198 8.32 10.55 20.52
CA ASN A 198 7.50 10.28 21.72
C ASN A 198 6.36 11.28 21.88
N GLY A 199 6.60 12.56 21.64
CA GLY A 199 5.56 13.59 21.67
C GLY A 199 4.50 13.38 20.58
N PHE A 200 4.91 13.01 19.36
CA PHE A 200 3.98 12.65 18.30
C PHE A 200 3.10 11.47 18.70
N VAL A 201 3.70 10.37 19.18
CA VAL A 201 2.98 9.16 19.61
C VAL A 201 2.05 9.49 20.79
N ALA A 202 2.50 10.30 21.75
CA ALA A 202 1.68 10.73 22.87
C ALA A 202 0.44 11.52 22.41
N LEU A 203 0.62 12.46 21.47
CA LEU A 203 -0.49 13.26 20.95
C LEU A 203 -1.47 12.40 20.14
N MET A 204 -0.98 11.55 19.26
CA MET A 204 -1.83 10.61 18.52
C MET A 204 -2.59 9.68 19.47
N THR A 205 -1.92 9.12 20.48
CA THR A 205 -2.55 8.27 21.49
C THR A 205 -3.60 9.03 22.30
N SER A 206 -3.31 10.26 22.70
CA SER A 206 -4.27 11.13 23.41
C SER A 206 -5.54 11.34 22.58
N LEU A 207 -5.36 11.72 21.32
CA LEU A 207 -6.44 12.08 20.41
C LEU A 207 -7.30 10.88 19.94
N THR A 208 -6.82 9.66 20.04
CA THR A 208 -7.49 8.43 19.58
C THR A 208 -7.84 7.51 20.74
N LEU A 209 -6.89 6.76 21.29
CA LEU A 209 -7.14 5.83 22.41
C LEU A 209 -7.58 6.56 23.68
N GLY A 210 -7.00 7.75 23.97
CA GLY A 210 -7.40 8.57 25.10
C GLY A 210 -8.84 9.02 25.02
N TRP A 211 -9.27 9.46 23.83
CA TRP A 211 -10.67 9.82 23.59
C TRP A 211 -11.61 8.61 23.66
N SER A 212 -11.26 7.47 23.06
CA SER A 212 -12.04 6.23 23.17
C SER A 212 -12.18 5.76 24.62
N ALA A 213 -11.10 5.83 25.40
CA ALA A 213 -11.13 5.48 26.82
C ALA A 213 -12.06 6.43 27.60
N ALA A 214 -12.00 7.74 27.34
CA ALA A 214 -12.87 8.73 27.96
C ALA A 214 -14.35 8.52 27.60
N CYS A 215 -14.65 8.21 26.33
CA CYS A 215 -16.01 7.87 25.88
C CYS A 215 -16.54 6.59 26.54
N ASN A 216 -15.70 5.55 26.66
CA ASN A 216 -16.06 4.31 27.35
C ASN A 216 -16.37 4.55 28.84
N GLU A 217 -15.58 5.41 29.48
CA GLU A 217 -15.83 5.76 30.86
C GLU A 217 -17.15 6.56 31.03
N LEU A 218 -17.40 7.52 30.13
CA LEU A 218 -18.68 8.25 30.09
C LEU A 218 -19.87 7.30 29.87
N GLY A 219 -19.72 6.34 28.94
CA GLY A 219 -20.73 5.31 28.64
C GLY A 219 -21.05 4.45 29.86
N LYS A 220 -20.04 4.01 30.63
CA LYS A 220 -20.26 3.28 31.91
C LYS A 220 -21.04 4.10 32.91
N GLN A 221 -20.76 5.39 33.05
CA GLN A 221 -21.50 6.27 33.94
C GLN A 221 -22.96 6.43 33.47
N TYR A 222 -23.19 6.55 32.19
CA TYR A 222 -24.53 6.58 31.59
C TYR A 222 -25.31 5.29 31.82
N ASP A 223 -24.70 4.11 31.64
CA ASP A 223 -25.32 2.81 31.90
C ASP A 223 -25.68 2.63 33.40
N ASN A 224 -24.81 3.08 34.28
CA ASN A 224 -25.09 3.08 35.72
C ASN A 224 -26.26 3.99 36.08
N TRP A 225 -26.31 5.17 35.47
CA TRP A 225 -27.43 6.10 35.64
C TRP A 225 -28.76 5.50 35.14
N GLN A 226 -28.77 4.80 33.98
CA GLN A 226 -29.98 4.15 33.47
C GLN A 226 -30.49 3.05 34.40
N LYS A 227 -29.59 2.30 35.04
CA LYS A 227 -29.98 1.21 35.98
C LYS A 227 -30.49 1.71 37.31
N GLU A 228 -29.91 2.79 37.85
CA GLU A 228 -30.27 3.39 39.13
C GLU A 228 -30.31 4.92 39.05
N PRO A 229 -31.33 5.54 38.43
CA PRO A 229 -31.38 6.98 38.17
C PRO A 229 -31.25 7.88 39.41
N LEU A 230 -31.69 7.40 40.59
CA LEU A 230 -31.61 8.14 41.86
C LEU A 230 -30.23 8.07 42.52
N ARG A 231 -29.31 7.21 42.06
CA ARG A 231 -27.97 7.05 42.59
C ARG A 231 -26.90 7.47 41.57
N SER A 232 -27.27 8.06 40.45
CA SER A 232 -26.50 8.22 39.25
C SER A 232 -25.17 8.96 39.39
N PHE A 233 -25.01 9.75 40.45
CA PHE A 233 -23.75 10.49 40.66
C PHE A 233 -23.18 10.32 42.09
N ASP A 234 -23.73 9.45 42.90
CA ASP A 234 -23.27 9.21 44.28
C ASP A 234 -21.93 8.41 44.33
N GLY A 235 -21.44 7.91 43.20
CA GLY A 235 -20.24 7.08 43.14
C GLY A 235 -18.98 7.74 42.60
N ILE A 236 -19.08 8.93 42.00
CA ILE A 236 -17.92 9.69 41.47
C ILE A 236 -17.89 11.11 42.06
N SER A 237 -16.68 11.61 42.33
CA SER A 237 -16.51 12.99 42.78
C SER A 237 -16.84 13.98 41.67
N LYS A 238 -17.18 15.24 42.03
CA LYS A 238 -17.37 16.32 41.05
C LYS A 238 -16.13 16.51 40.18
N ASP A 239 -14.95 16.38 40.76
CA ASP A 239 -13.68 16.52 40.05
C ASP A 239 -13.46 15.39 39.02
N GLU A 240 -13.86 14.16 39.35
CA GLU A 240 -13.80 13.03 38.48
C GLU A 240 -14.79 13.18 37.29
N ALA A 241 -16.01 13.62 37.57
CA ALA A 241 -17.01 13.92 36.55
C ALA A 241 -16.53 15.04 35.60
N ALA A 242 -15.94 16.09 36.14
CA ALA A 242 -15.37 17.19 35.38
C ALA A 242 -14.17 16.72 34.53
N ARG A 243 -13.33 15.84 35.07
CA ARG A 243 -12.20 15.25 34.35
C ARG A 243 -12.69 14.44 33.15
N ILE A 244 -13.65 13.55 33.34
CA ILE A 244 -14.23 12.73 32.25
C ILE A 244 -14.86 13.64 31.19
N ALA A 245 -15.67 14.61 31.60
CA ALA A 245 -16.29 15.55 30.67
C ALA A 245 -15.24 16.36 29.87
N ASN A 246 -14.20 16.83 30.51
CA ASN A 246 -13.13 17.57 29.85
C ASN A 246 -12.33 16.68 28.90
N SER A 247 -12.16 15.40 29.20
CA SER A 247 -11.48 14.45 28.28
C SER A 247 -12.32 14.13 27.04
N VAL A 248 -13.65 14.13 27.13
CA VAL A 248 -14.54 13.85 25.98
C VAL A 248 -14.85 15.11 25.18
N PHE A 249 -15.19 16.20 25.84
CA PHE A 249 -15.74 17.42 25.24
C PHE A 249 -14.83 18.64 25.34
N GLY A 250 -13.78 18.60 26.17
CA GLY A 250 -12.90 19.72 26.43
C GLY A 250 -11.53 19.60 25.80
N THR A 251 -10.60 20.41 26.31
CA THR A 251 -9.26 20.61 25.72
C THR A 251 -8.21 19.61 26.19
N ALA A 252 -8.47 18.81 27.23
CA ALA A 252 -7.46 17.99 27.91
C ALA A 252 -6.65 17.06 26.99
N LEU A 253 -7.29 16.55 25.94
CA LEU A 253 -6.65 15.64 24.97
C LEU A 253 -6.02 16.36 23.78
N HIS A 254 -6.30 17.65 23.60
CA HIS A 254 -5.93 18.46 22.44
C HIS A 254 -4.77 19.41 22.69
N ASP A 255 -4.47 19.73 23.95
CA ASP A 255 -3.40 20.66 24.35
C ASP A 255 -2.03 20.06 23.99
N VAL A 256 -1.41 20.63 22.96
CA VAL A 256 -0.16 20.08 22.41
C VAL A 256 0.95 20.13 23.44
N ALA A 257 1.12 21.25 24.18
CA ALA A 257 2.19 21.40 25.17
C ALA A 257 2.00 20.43 26.34
N ALA A 258 0.78 20.32 26.84
CA ALA A 258 0.47 19.45 27.97
C ALA A 258 0.68 17.96 27.63
N VAL A 259 0.36 17.55 26.40
CA VAL A 259 0.43 16.14 25.98
C VAL A 259 1.83 15.76 25.50
N THR A 260 2.48 16.59 24.68
CA THR A 260 3.74 16.20 24.00
C THR A 260 4.97 16.51 24.83
N GLN A 261 4.91 17.48 25.72
CA GLN A 261 6.05 18.05 26.43
C GLN A 261 7.14 18.62 25.48
N TRP A 262 6.78 18.95 24.26
CA TRP A 262 7.69 19.59 23.31
C TRP A 262 8.04 21.03 23.75
N PRO A 263 9.23 21.52 23.38
CA PRO A 263 9.58 22.92 23.65
C PRO A 263 8.63 23.85 22.90
N GLU A 264 8.31 24.97 23.52
CA GLU A 264 7.39 25.98 22.95
C GLU A 264 7.80 26.40 21.55
N SER A 265 9.11 26.49 21.28
CA SER A 265 9.64 26.85 19.96
C SER A 265 9.21 25.88 18.84
N LEU A 266 9.15 24.59 19.11
CA LEU A 266 8.68 23.58 18.15
C LEU A 266 7.17 23.69 17.96
N ILE A 267 6.44 23.87 19.05
CA ILE A 267 4.97 24.01 19.02
C ILE A 267 4.57 25.27 18.23
N GLU A 268 5.26 26.38 18.44
CA GLU A 268 5.04 27.65 17.70
C GLU A 268 5.28 27.46 16.19
N ASP A 269 6.37 26.78 15.83
CA ASP A 269 6.71 26.56 14.41
C ASP A 269 5.68 25.70 13.68
N LEU A 270 4.98 24.81 14.41
CA LEU A 270 3.91 23.95 13.90
C LEU A 270 2.51 24.55 14.07
N SER A 271 2.41 25.78 14.57
CA SER A 271 1.12 26.42 14.89
C SER A 271 0.85 27.64 14.01
N LEU A 272 -0.44 27.91 13.77
CA LEU A 272 -0.97 29.16 13.24
C LEU A 272 -1.97 29.75 14.22
N SER A 273 -1.93 31.08 14.41
CA SER A 273 -2.92 31.78 15.23
C SER A 273 -4.21 32.00 14.46
N ALA A 274 -5.34 31.98 15.13
CA ALA A 274 -6.60 32.43 14.59
C ALA A 274 -6.46 33.87 14.03
N ALA A 275 -7.11 34.16 12.91
CA ALA A 275 -7.06 35.44 12.19
C ALA A 275 -5.64 35.91 11.79
N SER A 276 -4.68 35.00 11.63
CA SER A 276 -3.29 35.34 11.25
C SER A 276 -3.05 35.45 9.75
N VAL A 277 -3.98 35.00 8.92
CA VAL A 277 -3.88 34.97 7.45
C VAL A 277 -4.88 35.97 6.85
N SER A 278 -4.41 36.83 5.94
CA SER A 278 -5.20 37.93 5.39
C SER A 278 -5.86 37.65 4.05
N ASP A 279 -5.55 36.53 3.38
CA ASP A 279 -5.90 36.27 1.99
C ASP A 279 -7.12 35.32 1.87
N PHE A 280 -8.27 35.78 2.37
CA PHE A 280 -9.52 35.02 2.42
C PHE A 280 -10.11 34.74 1.04
N GLU A 281 -9.79 35.55 0.00
CA GLU A 281 -10.33 35.38 -1.34
C GLU A 281 -9.98 34.01 -1.94
N LYS A 282 -8.84 33.43 -1.58
CA LYS A 282 -8.42 32.08 -2.03
C LYS A 282 -9.30 30.97 -1.50
N VAL A 283 -9.98 31.17 -0.37
CA VAL A 283 -10.90 30.19 0.20
C VAL A 283 -12.29 30.29 -0.41
N ASN A 284 -12.57 31.36 -1.15
CA ASN A 284 -13.86 31.64 -1.78
C ASN A 284 -14.09 31.01 -3.16
N SER A 285 -13.13 30.25 -3.66
CA SER A 285 -13.26 29.57 -4.95
C SER A 285 -14.07 28.27 -4.82
N ILE A 286 -14.78 27.85 -5.88
CA ILE A 286 -15.29 26.47 -6.04
C ILE A 286 -14.13 25.47 -6.12
N ASP A 287 -12.93 25.97 -6.33
CA ASP A 287 -11.68 25.25 -6.28
C ASP A 287 -11.07 25.45 -4.89
N PRO A 288 -11.15 24.49 -3.96
CA PRO A 288 -10.49 24.65 -2.68
C PRO A 288 -8.98 24.84 -2.93
N PRO A 289 -8.31 25.69 -2.15
CA PRO A 289 -6.87 25.85 -2.31
C PRO A 289 -6.21 24.46 -2.21
N GLY A 290 -5.39 24.13 -3.19
CA GLY A 290 -4.79 22.80 -3.32
C GLY A 290 -3.94 22.37 -2.12
N ILE A 291 -3.43 23.38 -1.35
CA ILE A 291 -2.71 23.14 -0.10
C ILE A 291 -3.23 24.12 0.93
N MET A 292 -3.94 23.60 1.92
CA MET A 292 -4.39 24.40 3.04
C MET A 292 -3.22 24.72 3.98
N PRO A 293 -3.16 25.89 4.63
CA PRO A 293 -2.10 26.25 5.58
C PRO A 293 -1.88 25.22 6.70
N ILE A 294 -2.94 24.48 7.06
CA ILE A 294 -2.90 23.44 8.09
C ILE A 294 -2.11 22.18 7.70
N VAL A 295 -1.86 21.98 6.41
CA VAL A 295 -0.98 20.90 5.92
C VAL A 295 0.48 21.17 6.32
N ASP A 296 0.87 22.45 6.38
CA ASP A 296 2.20 22.84 6.80
C ASP A 296 2.32 23.03 8.31
N LYS A 297 1.25 23.53 8.95
CA LYS A 297 1.20 23.85 10.37
C LYS A 297 -0.11 23.29 10.96
N PRO A 298 -0.07 22.05 11.47
CA PRO A 298 -1.29 21.31 11.84
C PRO A 298 -2.02 21.85 13.07
N PHE A 299 -1.35 22.71 13.87
CA PHE A 299 -1.93 23.20 15.13
C PHE A 299 -2.53 24.59 14.96
N ILE A 300 -3.62 24.83 15.66
CA ILE A 300 -4.22 26.16 15.81
C ILE A 300 -3.95 26.72 17.20
N ARG A 301 -3.49 27.99 17.27
CA ARG A 301 -3.26 28.69 18.50
C ARG A 301 -4.44 29.60 18.83
N ILE A 302 -5.10 29.34 19.95
CA ILE A 302 -6.25 30.05 20.46
C ILE A 302 -5.93 30.47 21.88
N ASN A 303 -6.06 31.77 22.20
CA ASN A 303 -5.78 32.33 23.53
C ASN A 303 -4.39 31.95 24.08
N GLY A 304 -3.38 31.87 23.22
CA GLY A 304 -2.01 31.55 23.59
C GLY A 304 -1.68 30.09 23.77
N ILE A 305 -2.64 29.17 23.64
CA ILE A 305 -2.47 27.71 23.72
C ILE A 305 -2.62 27.09 22.34
N SER A 306 -1.74 26.16 21.98
CA SER A 306 -1.77 25.44 20.72
C SER A 306 -2.50 24.11 20.87
N TYR A 307 -3.46 23.86 20.00
CA TYR A 307 -4.31 22.67 19.99
C TYR A 307 -4.21 21.89 18.69
N CYS A 308 -4.32 20.56 18.78
CA CYS A 308 -4.46 19.67 17.63
C CYS A 308 -5.90 19.12 17.56
N PHE A 309 -6.66 19.51 16.56
CA PHE A 309 -8.03 19.04 16.34
C PHE A 309 -8.16 18.11 15.14
N CYS A 310 -7.32 18.27 14.13
CA CYS A 310 -7.39 17.57 12.85
C CYS A 310 -6.46 16.35 12.84
N VAL A 311 -6.92 15.24 13.45
CA VAL A 311 -6.10 14.04 13.70
C VAL A 311 -5.58 13.44 12.41
N ALA A 312 -6.44 13.25 11.41
CA ALA A 312 -6.07 12.64 10.14
C ALA A 312 -5.05 13.50 9.37
N ASN A 313 -5.27 14.81 9.33
CA ASN A 313 -4.31 15.75 8.74
C ASN A 313 -2.95 15.72 9.44
N PHE A 314 -2.94 15.68 10.78
CA PHE A 314 -1.72 15.61 11.57
C PHE A 314 -0.95 14.32 11.29
N LEU A 315 -1.64 13.18 11.23
CA LEU A 315 -1.04 11.88 10.89
C LEU A 315 -0.41 11.91 9.49
N ASP A 316 -1.18 12.33 8.49
CA ASP A 316 -0.76 12.25 7.09
C ASP A 316 0.41 13.19 6.75
N HIS A 317 0.54 14.34 7.46
CA HIS A 317 1.46 15.40 7.06
C HIS A 317 2.58 15.71 8.05
N PHE A 318 2.59 15.14 9.26
CA PHE A 318 3.52 15.53 10.34
C PHE A 318 4.98 15.54 9.91
N TYR A 319 5.48 14.49 9.24
CA TYR A 319 6.87 14.42 8.83
C TYR A 319 7.30 15.62 7.97
N ARG A 320 6.46 16.01 7.02
CA ARG A 320 6.74 17.14 6.13
C ARG A 320 6.55 18.50 6.81
N SER A 321 5.58 18.61 7.70
CA SER A 321 5.38 19.80 8.54
C SER A 321 6.59 20.01 9.44
N PHE A 322 7.09 18.96 10.09
CA PHE A 322 8.28 18.99 10.91
C PHE A 322 9.54 19.39 10.11
N TYR A 323 9.71 18.79 8.92
CA TYR A 323 10.83 19.17 8.03
C TYR A 323 10.81 20.66 7.69
N ARG A 324 9.64 21.22 7.38
CA ARG A 324 9.53 22.66 7.06
C ARG A 324 9.77 23.53 8.30
N ALA A 325 9.26 23.13 9.44
CA ALA A 325 9.42 23.83 10.72
C ALA A 325 10.88 23.92 11.12
N ILE A 326 11.59 22.78 11.19
CA ILE A 326 13.01 22.75 11.57
C ILE A 326 13.89 23.52 10.59
N ARG A 327 13.61 23.43 9.27
CA ARG A 327 14.33 24.19 8.26
C ARG A 327 14.16 25.69 8.46
N SER A 328 12.93 26.13 8.67
CA SER A 328 12.63 27.56 8.86
C SER A 328 13.29 28.10 10.12
N ARG A 329 13.25 27.36 11.21
CA ARG A 329 13.90 27.75 12.48
C ARG A 329 15.43 27.74 12.37
N PHE A 330 16.02 26.75 11.72
CA PHE A 330 17.47 26.67 11.49
C PHE A 330 17.99 27.95 10.82
N ILE A 331 17.25 28.45 9.83
CA ILE A 331 17.59 29.66 9.09
C ILE A 331 17.32 30.91 9.95
N ALA A 332 16.16 31.00 10.59
CA ALA A 332 15.72 32.17 11.35
C ALA A 332 16.55 32.38 12.64
N SER A 333 17.04 31.29 13.24
CA SER A 333 17.91 31.36 14.44
C SER A 333 19.39 31.50 14.11
N GLU A 334 19.74 31.78 12.85
CA GLU A 334 21.11 31.96 12.37
C GLU A 334 22.05 30.77 12.69
N VAL A 335 21.50 29.57 12.87
CA VAL A 335 22.27 28.33 13.06
C VAL A 335 23.08 28.02 11.80
N GLY A 336 22.50 28.25 10.63
CA GLY A 336 23.19 28.12 9.37
C GLY A 336 22.35 28.54 8.16
N SER A 337 22.92 28.36 6.96
CA SER A 337 22.26 28.70 5.71
C SER A 337 21.26 27.61 5.26
N SER A 338 20.29 28.00 4.41
CA SER A 338 19.38 27.06 3.78
C SER A 338 20.07 25.93 3.01
N ASN A 339 21.19 26.26 2.32
CA ASN A 339 21.96 25.25 1.58
C ASN A 339 22.67 24.26 2.52
N GLU A 340 23.17 24.73 3.64
CA GLU A 340 23.79 23.89 4.66
C GLU A 340 22.76 22.93 5.28
N PHE A 341 21.60 23.46 5.68
CA PHE A 341 20.50 22.63 6.18
C PHE A 341 20.12 21.53 5.19
N ILE A 342 19.89 21.91 3.91
CA ILE A 342 19.50 20.97 2.87
C ILE A 342 20.58 19.90 2.66
N SER A 343 21.87 20.27 2.71
CA SER A 343 22.96 19.30 2.55
C SER A 343 22.98 18.29 3.70
N ARG A 344 22.97 18.77 4.94
CA ARG A 344 22.97 17.94 6.16
C ARG A 344 21.75 17.02 6.22
N TRP A 345 20.56 17.60 5.97
CA TRP A 345 19.32 16.81 5.99
C TRP A 345 19.32 15.71 4.93
N LYS A 346 19.70 16.04 3.69
CA LYS A 346 19.69 15.07 2.59
C LYS A 346 20.66 13.91 2.81
N GLU A 347 21.86 14.21 3.31
CA GLU A 347 22.87 13.18 3.58
C GLU A 347 22.37 12.18 4.64
N SER A 348 21.87 12.70 5.76
CA SER A 348 21.32 11.87 6.83
C SER A 348 20.06 11.11 6.39
N GLN A 349 19.16 11.75 5.63
CA GLN A 349 17.92 11.14 5.14
C GLN A 349 18.21 10.03 4.12
N ALA A 350 19.14 10.22 3.18
CA ALA A 350 19.51 9.19 2.22
C ALA A 350 20.04 7.95 2.96
N SER A 351 21.00 8.15 3.86
CA SER A 351 21.55 7.04 4.65
C SER A 351 20.50 6.37 5.54
N ALA A 352 19.58 7.13 6.15
CA ALA A 352 18.52 6.59 6.99
C ALA A 352 17.54 5.73 6.17
N SER A 353 17.12 6.24 5.01
CA SER A 353 16.15 5.54 4.15
C SER A 353 16.74 4.27 3.54
N GLU A 354 18.00 4.29 3.07
CA GLU A 354 18.65 3.10 2.51
C GLU A 354 18.85 2.01 3.55
N ASP A 355 19.39 2.36 4.73
CA ASP A 355 19.57 1.41 5.84
C ASP A 355 18.21 0.88 6.34
N GLY A 356 17.20 1.76 6.43
CA GLY A 356 15.86 1.40 6.86
C GLY A 356 15.17 0.45 5.88
N VAL A 357 15.19 0.75 4.58
CA VAL A 357 14.64 -0.12 3.54
C VAL A 357 15.36 -1.47 3.53
N ALA A 358 16.68 -1.48 3.71
CA ALA A 358 17.44 -2.73 3.85
C ALA A 358 16.97 -3.56 5.06
N ALA A 359 16.72 -2.92 6.20
CA ALA A 359 16.21 -3.59 7.39
C ALA A 359 14.80 -4.16 7.19
N LEU A 360 13.92 -3.44 6.49
CA LEU A 360 12.56 -3.91 6.16
C LEU A 360 12.61 -5.11 5.22
N PHE A 361 13.42 -5.08 4.17
CA PHE A 361 13.61 -6.26 3.31
C PHE A 361 14.27 -7.43 4.07
N LYS A 362 15.12 -7.16 5.04
CA LYS A 362 15.68 -8.22 5.88
C LYS A 362 14.63 -8.92 6.74
N LYS A 363 13.60 -8.19 7.20
CA LYS A 363 12.42 -8.77 7.87
C LYS A 363 11.58 -9.62 6.91
N LEU A 364 11.33 -9.12 5.70
CA LEU A 364 10.55 -9.82 4.67
C LEU A 364 11.27 -11.05 4.10
N LEU A 365 12.59 -10.99 3.99
CA LEU A 365 13.45 -12.02 3.41
C LEU A 365 14.57 -12.40 4.40
N PRO A 366 14.25 -13.07 5.51
CA PRO A 366 15.24 -13.49 6.51
C PRO A 366 16.24 -14.46 5.86
N GLY A 367 17.52 -14.28 6.16
CA GLY A 367 18.59 -15.05 5.51
C GLY A 367 19.09 -14.48 4.18
N SER A 368 18.47 -13.43 3.62
CA SER A 368 18.96 -12.77 2.41
C SER A 368 20.35 -12.17 2.57
N THR A 369 21.12 -12.16 1.49
CA THR A 369 22.36 -11.36 1.36
C THR A 369 22.01 -10.01 0.81
N ILE A 370 22.36 -8.93 1.52
CA ILE A 370 22.05 -7.55 1.14
C ILE A 370 23.35 -6.77 0.94
N CYS A 371 23.50 -6.14 -0.22
CA CYS A 371 24.55 -5.18 -0.51
C CYS A 371 23.94 -3.79 -0.58
N ILE A 372 24.26 -2.92 0.38
CA ILE A 372 23.84 -1.51 0.42
C ILE A 372 24.93 -0.71 -0.28
N ASN A 373 24.56 0.27 -1.14
CA ASN A 373 25.48 1.15 -1.87
C ASN A 373 26.59 0.38 -2.58
N GLY A 374 26.17 -0.54 -3.44
CA GLY A 374 27.04 -1.39 -4.23
C GLY A 374 27.31 -0.79 -5.60
N TYR A 375 28.56 -0.62 -5.99
CA TYR A 375 28.93 -0.14 -7.31
C TYR A 375 29.16 -1.29 -8.28
N HIS A 376 28.68 -1.18 -9.51
CA HIS A 376 28.96 -2.14 -10.59
C HIS A 376 29.40 -1.42 -11.87
N PRO A 377 30.19 -2.09 -12.75
CA PRO A 377 30.55 -1.55 -14.06
C PRO A 377 29.33 -1.32 -14.95
N ARG A 378 29.27 -0.20 -15.68
CA ARG A 378 28.19 0.04 -16.67
C ARG A 378 28.41 -0.76 -17.94
N ASN A 379 29.64 -0.74 -18.46
CA ASN A 379 30.03 -1.31 -19.74
C ASN A 379 31.17 -2.31 -19.55
N GLY A 380 30.88 -3.55 -19.21
CA GLY A 380 31.86 -4.60 -19.14
C GLY A 380 32.15 -5.14 -17.73
N ALA A 381 32.99 -6.15 -17.65
CA ALA A 381 33.20 -6.94 -16.43
C ALA A 381 34.26 -6.37 -15.48
N LYS A 382 34.97 -5.30 -15.84
CA LYS A 382 36.09 -4.76 -15.06
C LYS A 382 35.71 -3.43 -14.39
N TRP A 383 36.12 -3.29 -13.13
CA TRP A 383 35.99 -2.05 -12.38
C TRP A 383 36.74 -0.90 -13.08
N ASN A 384 36.02 0.21 -13.28
CA ASN A 384 36.57 1.48 -13.70
C ASN A 384 35.85 2.61 -12.98
N LYS A 385 36.53 3.34 -12.11
CA LYS A 385 35.96 4.43 -11.29
C LYS A 385 35.17 5.48 -12.08
N ARG A 386 35.44 5.66 -13.37
CA ARG A 386 34.75 6.62 -14.25
C ARG A 386 33.53 6.03 -14.96
N ASP A 387 33.38 4.70 -14.93
CA ASP A 387 32.33 3.99 -15.65
C ASP A 387 31.66 2.96 -14.75
N VAL A 388 31.21 3.44 -13.59
CA VAL A 388 30.46 2.64 -12.61
C VAL A 388 29.10 3.26 -12.35
N GLN A 389 28.18 2.42 -11.93
CA GLN A 389 26.85 2.77 -11.43
C GLN A 389 26.73 2.32 -9.99
N GLU A 390 26.16 3.14 -9.16
CA GLU A 390 25.74 2.82 -7.82
C GLU A 390 24.36 2.17 -7.85
N SER A 391 24.17 1.15 -7.04
CA SER A 391 22.90 0.54 -6.72
C SER A 391 22.65 0.76 -5.24
N ASP A 392 21.53 1.35 -4.89
CA ASP A 392 21.21 1.65 -3.48
C ASP A 392 21.14 0.34 -2.68
N LEU A 393 20.41 -0.70 -3.18
CA LEU A 393 20.38 -2.03 -2.57
C LEU A 393 20.35 -3.14 -3.63
N VAL A 394 21.13 -4.17 -3.41
CA VAL A 394 21.05 -5.43 -4.14
C VAL A 394 20.81 -6.56 -3.13
N ILE A 395 19.70 -7.25 -3.28
CA ILE A 395 19.23 -8.27 -2.34
C ILE A 395 19.16 -9.61 -3.06
N LEU A 396 19.82 -10.61 -2.50
CA LEU A 396 19.78 -11.98 -2.97
C LEU A 396 19.06 -12.85 -1.96
N TYR A 397 17.99 -13.50 -2.38
CA TYR A 397 17.28 -14.50 -1.63
C TYR A 397 16.98 -15.70 -2.51
N GLU A 398 17.58 -16.84 -2.18
CA GLU A 398 17.47 -18.08 -2.97
C GLU A 398 17.90 -17.83 -4.46
N ASP A 399 16.97 -18.04 -5.39
CA ASP A 399 17.13 -17.82 -6.82
C ASP A 399 16.48 -16.50 -7.30
N ALA A 400 16.15 -15.60 -6.38
CA ALA A 400 15.62 -14.27 -6.64
C ALA A 400 16.63 -13.17 -6.32
N LEU A 401 16.77 -12.24 -7.24
CA LEU A 401 17.52 -10.99 -7.09
C LEU A 401 16.54 -9.82 -7.06
N LEU A 402 16.67 -8.94 -6.07
CA LEU A 402 15.95 -7.67 -6.03
C LEU A 402 16.96 -6.53 -6.22
N ALA A 403 16.78 -5.75 -7.29
CA ALA A 403 17.47 -4.50 -7.54
C ALA A 403 16.57 -3.37 -7.04
N VAL A 404 16.92 -2.79 -5.89
CA VAL A 404 16.09 -1.81 -5.19
C VAL A 404 16.77 -0.45 -5.20
N GLU A 405 16.04 0.56 -5.64
CA GLU A 405 16.47 1.96 -5.64
C GLU A 405 15.60 2.77 -4.68
N VAL A 406 16.22 3.52 -3.79
CA VAL A 406 15.54 4.30 -2.74
C VAL A 406 15.61 5.78 -3.08
N LYS A 407 14.50 6.49 -3.04
CA LYS A 407 14.43 7.92 -3.34
C LYS A 407 13.79 8.67 -2.18
N ALA A 408 14.64 9.41 -1.46
CA ALA A 408 14.25 10.19 -0.30
C ALA A 408 13.88 11.66 -0.62
N GLY A 409 13.88 12.03 -1.90
CA GLY A 409 13.53 13.38 -2.33
C GLY A 409 12.06 13.71 -2.08
N ALA A 410 11.77 14.98 -1.77
CA ALA A 410 10.40 15.45 -1.65
C ALA A 410 9.72 15.54 -3.03
N PHE A 411 8.44 15.19 -3.07
CA PHE A 411 7.59 15.44 -4.22
C PHE A 411 7.26 16.93 -4.34
N CYS A 412 6.84 17.37 -5.53
CA CYS A 412 6.45 18.76 -5.79
C CYS A 412 5.24 19.13 -4.91
N PRO A 413 5.32 20.17 -4.06
CA PRO A 413 4.27 20.50 -3.11
C PRO A 413 3.18 21.41 -3.69
N THR A 414 3.35 21.91 -4.91
CA THR A 414 2.39 22.83 -5.55
C THR A 414 1.18 22.09 -6.11
N ASP A 415 0.12 22.83 -6.44
CA ASP A 415 -1.01 22.25 -7.16
C ASP A 415 -0.56 21.81 -8.57
N PRO A 416 -0.90 20.59 -9.02
CA PRO A 416 -0.50 20.09 -10.35
C PRO A 416 -1.13 20.88 -11.52
N VAL A 417 -2.21 21.62 -11.29
CA VAL A 417 -2.77 22.53 -12.29
C VAL A 417 -1.89 23.77 -12.47
N ASP A 418 -1.34 24.28 -11.36
CA ASP A 418 -0.47 25.46 -11.37
C ASP A 418 0.95 25.13 -11.84
N ASP A 419 1.50 23.95 -11.44
CA ASP A 419 2.86 23.55 -11.78
C ASP A 419 2.98 22.09 -12.26
N SER A 420 2.32 21.78 -13.36
CA SER A 420 2.42 20.44 -13.97
C SER A 420 3.85 20.06 -14.37
N LYS A 421 4.69 21.06 -14.74
CA LYS A 421 6.10 20.81 -15.07
C LYS A 421 6.92 20.39 -13.85
N GLY A 422 6.69 21.02 -12.70
CA GLY A 422 7.31 20.64 -11.43
C GLY A 422 6.95 19.23 -11.02
N HIS A 423 5.68 18.86 -11.16
CA HIS A 423 5.19 17.50 -10.89
C HIS A 423 5.83 16.46 -11.81
N ILE A 424 5.83 16.68 -13.14
CA ILE A 424 6.49 15.78 -14.11
C ILE A 424 7.98 15.63 -13.76
N LYS A 425 8.67 16.72 -13.44
CA LYS A 425 10.07 16.69 -13.04
C LYS A 425 10.30 15.88 -11.75
N SER A 426 9.39 15.97 -10.79
CA SER A 426 9.43 15.18 -9.57
C SER A 426 9.28 13.69 -9.87
N PHE A 427 8.32 13.28 -10.69
CA PHE A 427 8.18 11.89 -11.13
C PHE A 427 9.42 11.39 -11.87
N GLN A 428 9.97 12.18 -12.78
CA GLN A 428 11.20 11.82 -13.48
C GLN A 428 12.38 11.63 -12.53
N GLY A 429 12.49 12.50 -11.51
CA GLY A 429 13.54 12.43 -10.50
C GLY A 429 13.41 11.25 -9.54
N LEU A 430 12.20 10.96 -9.11
CA LEU A 430 11.93 9.95 -8.09
C LEU A 430 11.73 8.54 -8.69
N LEU A 431 10.96 8.41 -9.75
CA LEU A 431 10.55 7.12 -10.30
C LEU A 431 11.31 6.75 -11.58
N GLU A 432 11.36 7.63 -12.59
CA GLU A 432 12.02 7.30 -13.85
C GLU A 432 13.53 7.07 -13.67
N LYS A 433 14.19 7.93 -12.88
CA LYS A 433 15.60 7.76 -12.56
C LYS A 433 15.86 6.45 -11.81
N ALA A 434 15.06 6.15 -10.80
CA ALA A 434 15.17 4.91 -10.02
C ALA A 434 14.95 3.67 -10.89
N SER A 435 13.92 3.67 -11.74
CA SER A 435 13.67 2.57 -12.67
C SER A 435 14.84 2.32 -13.62
N ARG A 436 15.48 3.37 -14.16
CA ARG A 436 16.68 3.25 -15.00
C ARG A 436 17.88 2.69 -14.23
N GLN A 437 18.05 3.07 -12.97
CA GLN A 437 19.14 2.56 -12.13
C GLN A 437 18.93 1.08 -11.83
N ALA A 438 17.72 0.68 -11.41
CA ALA A 438 17.36 -0.71 -11.16
C ALA A 438 17.50 -1.59 -12.42
N GLU A 439 17.10 -1.07 -13.60
CA GLU A 439 17.32 -1.77 -14.88
C GLU A 439 18.81 -1.93 -15.21
N SER A 440 19.63 -0.91 -14.95
CA SER A 440 21.11 -1.00 -15.14
C SER A 440 21.70 -2.09 -14.26
N THR A 441 21.30 -2.21 -13.01
CA THR A 441 21.71 -3.27 -12.08
C THR A 441 21.26 -4.64 -12.59
N ALA A 442 20.02 -4.77 -13.03
CA ALA A 442 19.50 -6.00 -13.61
C ALA A 442 20.24 -6.41 -14.91
N ALA A 443 20.52 -5.43 -15.77
CA ALA A 443 21.27 -5.65 -17.01
C ALA A 443 22.72 -6.10 -16.75
N TYR A 444 23.38 -5.46 -15.79
CA TYR A 444 24.72 -5.88 -15.35
C TYR A 444 24.69 -7.34 -14.88
N PHE A 445 23.73 -7.70 -14.04
CA PHE A 445 23.60 -9.05 -13.53
C PHE A 445 23.40 -10.08 -14.66
N ARG A 446 22.51 -9.78 -15.62
CA ARG A 446 22.29 -10.64 -16.81
C ARG A 446 23.57 -10.79 -17.66
N SER A 447 24.40 -9.73 -17.73
CA SER A 447 25.65 -9.75 -18.50
C SER A 447 26.72 -10.66 -17.91
N CYS A 448 26.62 -11.05 -16.65
CA CYS A 448 27.53 -11.98 -16.00
C CYS A 448 27.41 -13.44 -16.52
N SER A 449 26.35 -13.74 -17.30
CA SER A 449 26.20 -14.99 -18.09
C SER A 449 26.51 -16.29 -17.35
N GLY A 450 26.00 -16.44 -16.13
CA GLY A 450 26.24 -17.60 -15.26
C GLY A 450 27.53 -17.53 -14.44
N GLY A 451 28.35 -16.51 -14.63
CA GLY A 451 29.55 -16.26 -13.84
C GLY A 451 29.30 -15.44 -12.58
N PRO A 452 30.38 -15.10 -11.85
CA PRO A 452 30.30 -14.27 -10.66
C PRO A 452 30.00 -12.80 -11.03
N CYS A 453 28.97 -12.23 -10.43
CA CYS A 453 28.68 -10.80 -10.42
C CYS A 453 29.26 -10.15 -9.16
N ARG A 454 30.06 -9.09 -9.35
CA ARG A 454 30.76 -8.41 -8.26
C ARG A 454 30.23 -7.01 -8.08
N PHE A 455 29.87 -6.68 -6.85
CA PHE A 455 29.58 -5.32 -6.43
C PHE A 455 30.73 -4.80 -5.57
N TYR A 456 31.08 -3.55 -5.78
CA TYR A 456 32.28 -2.92 -5.20
C TYR A 456 31.89 -1.80 -4.24
N ASP A 457 32.80 -1.44 -3.34
CA ASP A 457 32.71 -0.17 -2.62
C ASP A 457 33.21 1.01 -3.52
N ALA A 458 33.07 2.24 -3.04
CA ALA A 458 33.49 3.45 -3.76
C ALA A 458 34.99 3.49 -4.09
N ARG A 459 35.79 2.61 -3.45
CA ARG A 459 37.24 2.50 -3.66
C ARG A 459 37.62 1.38 -4.65
N GLY A 460 36.63 0.59 -5.08
CA GLY A 460 36.86 -0.53 -6.03
C GLY A 460 37.21 -1.86 -5.36
N LYS A 461 37.05 -1.97 -4.04
CA LYS A 461 37.19 -3.24 -3.34
C LYS A 461 35.86 -4.02 -3.47
N VAL A 462 35.96 -5.31 -3.74
CA VAL A 462 34.78 -6.18 -3.78
C VAL A 462 34.07 -6.18 -2.43
N LYS A 463 32.82 -5.77 -2.42
CA LYS A 463 31.94 -5.71 -1.28
C LYS A 463 31.14 -7.01 -1.13
N VAL A 464 30.62 -7.50 -2.26
CA VAL A 464 29.88 -8.75 -2.36
C VAL A 464 30.04 -9.35 -3.74
N GLU A 465 29.98 -10.69 -3.81
CA GLU A 465 29.99 -11.45 -5.05
C GLU A 465 28.81 -12.43 -5.04
N PHE A 466 28.04 -12.45 -6.12
CA PHE A 466 26.92 -13.37 -6.34
C PHE A 466 27.16 -14.24 -7.56
N SER A 467 26.67 -15.48 -7.54
CA SER A 467 26.62 -16.31 -8.74
C SER A 467 25.37 -15.99 -9.56
N SER A 468 25.54 -15.60 -10.82
CA SER A 468 24.40 -15.38 -11.69
C SER A 468 23.77 -16.67 -12.23
N ALA A 469 24.46 -17.81 -12.07
CA ALA A 469 23.98 -19.12 -12.54
C ALA A 469 22.75 -19.61 -11.79
N THR A 470 22.59 -19.23 -10.52
CA THR A 470 21.50 -19.69 -9.67
C THR A 470 20.27 -18.82 -9.74
N ILE A 471 20.35 -17.61 -10.31
CA ILE A 471 19.24 -16.65 -10.34
C ILE A 471 18.27 -16.93 -11.47
N ARG A 472 17.00 -17.12 -11.12
CA ARG A 472 15.90 -17.36 -12.06
C ARG A 472 14.98 -16.15 -12.20
N THR A 473 14.93 -15.30 -11.18
CA THR A 473 14.01 -14.15 -11.15
C THR A 473 14.73 -12.88 -10.71
N ILE A 474 14.50 -11.78 -11.42
CA ILE A 474 14.98 -10.45 -11.05
C ILE A 474 13.77 -9.54 -10.86
N PHE A 475 13.69 -8.89 -9.70
CA PHE A 475 12.72 -7.84 -9.40
C PHE A 475 13.41 -6.49 -9.42
N LYS A 476 12.80 -5.50 -10.06
CA LYS A 476 13.21 -4.10 -10.08
C LYS A 476 12.22 -3.32 -9.25
N ILE A 477 12.71 -2.68 -8.20
CA ILE A 477 11.85 -2.01 -7.22
C ILE A 477 12.35 -0.59 -6.99
N CYS A 478 11.44 0.38 -7.04
CA CYS A 478 11.66 1.76 -6.63
C CYS A 478 10.92 1.99 -5.33
N VAL A 479 11.62 2.43 -4.27
CA VAL A 479 11.01 2.79 -2.98
C VAL A 479 11.12 4.29 -2.80
N THR A 480 9.99 4.98 -2.63
CA THR A 480 9.96 6.41 -2.31
C THR A 480 9.68 6.62 -0.83
N VAL A 481 10.35 7.59 -0.23
CA VAL A 481 10.07 8.00 1.16
C VAL A 481 8.77 8.79 1.21
N ASP A 482 8.53 9.67 0.22
CA ASP A 482 7.22 10.32 0.09
C ASP A 482 6.16 9.33 -0.35
N ASP A 483 4.99 9.49 0.23
CA ASP A 483 3.80 8.79 -0.15
C ASP A 483 3.34 9.26 -1.54
N LEU A 484 3.54 8.41 -2.53
CA LEU A 484 3.07 8.57 -3.90
C LEU A 484 2.07 7.48 -4.28
N ASN A 485 1.40 6.88 -3.27
CA ASN A 485 0.64 5.64 -3.38
C ASN A 485 -0.28 5.58 -4.59
N GLU A 486 -1.12 6.59 -4.78
CA GLU A 486 -2.07 6.66 -5.89
C GLU A 486 -1.41 6.82 -7.27
N PHE A 487 -0.18 7.31 -7.32
CA PHE A 487 0.58 7.47 -8.57
C PHE A 487 1.71 6.47 -8.73
N ALA A 488 2.30 6.00 -7.63
CA ALA A 488 3.29 4.93 -7.67
C ALA A 488 2.69 3.64 -8.23
N SER A 489 1.48 3.27 -7.78
CA SER A 489 0.76 2.07 -8.23
C SER A 489 0.50 2.01 -9.74
N LYS A 490 0.44 3.15 -10.41
CA LYS A 490 0.20 3.30 -11.87
C LYS A 490 1.28 4.10 -12.61
N ALA A 491 2.43 4.36 -11.99
CA ALA A 491 3.50 5.18 -12.57
C ALA A 491 4.00 4.67 -13.91
N ASP A 492 4.02 3.36 -14.10
CA ASP A 492 4.39 2.69 -15.36
C ASP A 492 3.34 2.86 -16.49
N LYS A 493 2.15 3.40 -16.18
CA LYS A 493 1.05 3.68 -17.14
C LYS A 493 1.00 5.15 -17.56
N LEU A 494 1.71 6.04 -16.86
CA LEU A 494 1.74 7.46 -17.17
C LEU A 494 2.69 7.73 -18.34
N GLU A 495 2.19 8.21 -19.47
CA GLU A 495 2.96 8.39 -20.71
C GLU A 495 4.09 9.41 -20.57
N PHE A 496 3.98 10.34 -19.63
CA PHE A 496 5.00 11.34 -19.37
C PHE A 496 6.17 10.82 -18.48
N ILE A 497 6.10 9.57 -18.04
CA ILE A 497 7.15 8.88 -17.26
C ILE A 497 7.67 7.68 -18.06
N LYS A 498 8.99 7.61 -18.23
CA LYS A 498 9.64 6.50 -18.95
C LYS A 498 10.17 5.47 -17.96
N MET A 499 9.30 4.61 -17.49
CA MET A 499 9.68 3.49 -16.62
C MET A 499 9.77 2.18 -17.40
N SER A 500 10.60 1.27 -16.94
CA SER A 500 10.59 -0.13 -17.39
C SER A 500 9.29 -0.79 -16.95
N LYS A 501 8.58 -1.45 -17.89
CA LYS A 501 7.21 -1.97 -17.67
C LYS A 501 7.06 -3.00 -16.54
N ASP A 502 8.15 -3.62 -16.10
CA ASP A 502 8.17 -4.61 -15.03
C ASP A 502 8.83 -4.07 -13.75
N THR A 503 8.97 -2.75 -13.63
CA THR A 503 9.44 -2.10 -12.41
C THR A 503 8.27 -1.85 -11.46
N ILE A 504 8.43 -2.26 -10.22
CA ILE A 504 7.47 -2.01 -9.15
C ILE A 504 7.87 -0.70 -8.46
N ALA A 505 6.96 0.25 -8.38
CA ALA A 505 7.13 1.44 -7.56
C ALA A 505 6.21 1.35 -6.35
N LEU A 506 6.76 1.61 -5.17
CA LEU A 506 6.03 1.58 -3.89
C LEU A 506 6.61 2.62 -2.93
N SER A 507 5.83 2.98 -1.93
CA SER A 507 6.27 3.88 -0.88
C SER A 507 6.92 3.13 0.28
N LEU A 508 7.58 3.88 1.15
CA LEU A 508 8.09 3.34 2.42
C LEU A 508 6.94 2.84 3.31
N ASP A 509 5.79 3.51 3.26
CA ASP A 509 4.57 3.10 3.98
C ASP A 509 4.07 1.73 3.53
N ASP A 510 4.00 1.48 2.22
CA ASP A 510 3.64 0.16 1.66
C ASP A 510 4.59 -0.93 2.15
N LEU A 511 5.88 -0.62 2.17
CA LEU A 511 6.88 -1.59 2.62
C LEU A 511 6.73 -1.91 4.11
N PHE A 512 6.36 -0.94 4.94
CA PHE A 512 5.99 -1.20 6.34
C PHE A 512 4.76 -2.11 6.44
N VAL A 513 3.71 -1.85 5.66
CA VAL A 513 2.53 -2.72 5.60
C VAL A 513 2.92 -4.14 5.21
N TYR A 514 3.75 -4.31 4.19
CA TYR A 514 4.22 -5.63 3.78
C TYR A 514 4.96 -6.36 4.90
N THR A 515 5.81 -5.66 5.68
CA THR A 515 6.53 -6.30 6.81
C THR A 515 5.61 -6.76 7.95
N ARG A 516 4.43 -6.17 8.09
CA ARG A 516 3.41 -6.59 9.05
C ARG A 516 2.51 -7.68 8.48
N TYR A 517 2.26 -7.63 7.17
CA TYR A 517 1.36 -8.57 6.50
C TYR A 517 2.04 -9.92 6.19
N PHE A 518 3.20 -9.93 5.54
CA PHE A 518 3.86 -11.16 5.11
C PHE A 518 4.73 -11.77 6.21
N ASN A 519 4.36 -12.98 6.64
CA ASN A 519 5.15 -13.76 7.60
C ASN A 519 5.99 -14.85 6.92
N ASN A 520 5.75 -15.13 5.63
CA ASN A 520 6.45 -16.15 4.85
C ASN A 520 7.10 -15.48 3.63
N PRO A 521 8.44 -15.56 3.50
CA PRO A 521 9.20 -14.94 2.41
C PRO A 521 8.83 -15.47 1.03
N LEU A 522 8.43 -16.75 0.93
CA LEU A 522 8.05 -17.36 -0.34
C LEU A 522 6.70 -16.81 -0.83
N VAL A 523 5.76 -16.56 0.09
CA VAL A 523 4.47 -15.90 -0.23
C VAL A 523 4.70 -14.44 -0.64
N PHE A 524 5.60 -13.72 0.04
CA PHE A 524 5.97 -12.37 -0.34
C PHE A 524 6.58 -12.31 -1.75
N LEU A 525 7.51 -13.20 -2.07
CA LEU A 525 8.10 -13.26 -3.43
C LEU A 525 7.08 -13.64 -4.50
N HIS A 526 6.09 -14.48 -4.17
CA HIS A 526 4.99 -14.78 -5.07
C HIS A 526 4.11 -13.54 -5.29
N TYR A 527 3.79 -12.80 -4.23
CA TYR A 527 3.10 -11.51 -4.36
C TYR A 527 3.88 -10.53 -5.28
N LEU A 528 5.18 -10.38 -5.07
CA LEU A 528 6.02 -9.53 -5.93
C LEU A 528 5.99 -9.98 -7.40
N ALA A 529 5.92 -11.28 -7.67
CA ALA A 529 5.79 -11.79 -9.03
C ALA A 529 4.45 -11.38 -9.66
N GLN A 530 3.34 -11.48 -8.91
CA GLN A 530 2.02 -11.02 -9.35
C GLN A 530 2.00 -9.49 -9.54
N ARG A 531 2.60 -8.74 -8.61
CA ARG A 531 2.70 -7.27 -8.71
C ARG A 531 3.53 -6.83 -9.92
N ARG A 532 4.62 -7.51 -10.21
CA ARG A 532 5.42 -7.28 -11.43
C ARG A 532 4.62 -7.57 -12.70
N SER A 533 3.82 -8.64 -12.70
CA SER A 533 2.92 -8.94 -13.83
C SER A 533 1.88 -7.84 -14.01
N ALA A 534 1.33 -7.31 -12.92
CA ALA A 534 0.40 -6.18 -12.95
C ALA A 534 1.05 -4.90 -13.51
N ALA A 535 2.30 -4.62 -13.13
CA ALA A 535 3.07 -3.51 -13.71
C ALA A 535 3.25 -3.66 -15.24
N SER A 536 3.41 -4.88 -15.71
CA SER A 536 3.54 -5.18 -17.14
C SER A 536 2.22 -5.13 -17.92
N MET A 537 1.05 -5.08 -17.27
CA MET A 537 -0.28 -5.12 -17.89
C MET A 537 -0.76 -3.70 -18.22
N PRO A 538 -0.78 -3.26 -19.49
CA PRO A 538 -1.07 -1.86 -19.84
C PRO A 538 -2.47 -1.39 -19.47
N ALA A 539 -3.45 -2.29 -19.44
CA ALA A 539 -4.85 -1.96 -19.16
C ALA A 539 -5.18 -1.85 -17.67
N LEU A 540 -4.30 -2.32 -16.78
CA LEU A 540 -4.58 -2.36 -15.35
C LEU A 540 -4.13 -1.07 -14.65
N TYR A 541 -5.08 -0.33 -14.15
CA TYR A 541 -4.88 0.89 -13.36
C TYR A 541 -5.40 0.64 -11.94
N MET A 542 -4.51 0.64 -10.96
CA MET A 542 -4.89 0.59 -9.54
C MET A 542 -4.72 1.99 -8.93
N ASN A 543 -5.62 2.36 -8.05
CA ASN A 543 -5.59 3.67 -7.42
C ASN A 543 -4.62 3.74 -6.23
N ASP A 544 -4.29 2.60 -5.66
CA ASP A 544 -3.40 2.50 -4.50
C ASP A 544 -2.55 1.22 -4.60
N GLU A 545 -1.34 1.23 -4.04
CA GLU A 545 -0.49 0.05 -4.01
C GLU A 545 -1.10 -1.06 -3.16
N LEU A 546 -1.80 -0.71 -2.08
CA LEU A 546 -2.46 -1.69 -1.22
C LEU A 546 -3.70 -2.32 -1.85
N ASP A 547 -4.29 -1.71 -2.88
CA ASP A 547 -5.30 -2.37 -3.71
C ASP A 547 -4.73 -3.60 -4.45
N HIS A 548 -3.46 -3.55 -4.87
CA HIS A 548 -2.79 -4.74 -5.40
C HIS A 548 -2.67 -5.85 -4.36
N LEU A 549 -2.36 -5.50 -3.11
CA LEU A 549 -2.32 -6.48 -2.02
C LEU A 549 -3.72 -7.04 -1.72
N GLY A 550 -4.74 -6.19 -1.69
CA GLY A 550 -6.13 -6.60 -1.50
C GLY A 550 -6.61 -7.55 -2.61
N MET A 551 -6.32 -7.22 -3.88
CA MET A 551 -6.60 -8.11 -5.01
C MET A 551 -5.88 -9.46 -4.88
N TYR A 552 -4.62 -9.45 -4.43
CA TYR A 552 -3.85 -10.68 -4.20
C TYR A 552 -4.45 -11.53 -3.07
N ILE A 553 -5.00 -10.91 -2.03
CA ILE A 553 -5.70 -11.60 -0.95
C ILE A 553 -6.96 -12.30 -1.48
N ASP A 554 -7.72 -11.62 -2.33
CA ASP A 554 -8.94 -12.19 -2.89
C ASP A 554 -8.66 -13.23 -3.99
N ASN A 555 -7.58 -13.02 -4.75
CA ASN A 555 -7.20 -13.89 -5.86
C ASN A 555 -5.68 -13.93 -6.05
N ASN A 556 -5.07 -15.02 -5.65
CA ASN A 556 -3.62 -15.23 -5.70
C ASN A 556 -2.98 -14.97 -7.08
N CYS A 557 -3.71 -15.16 -8.18
CA CYS A 557 -3.29 -14.90 -9.55
C CYS A 557 -4.20 -13.86 -10.22
N TYR A 558 -4.40 -12.72 -9.56
CA TYR A 558 -5.36 -11.70 -9.99
C TYR A 558 -5.09 -11.18 -11.40
N THR A 559 -3.84 -11.03 -11.81
CA THR A 559 -3.46 -10.56 -13.16
C THR A 559 -3.94 -11.54 -14.26
N GLN A 560 -3.74 -12.83 -14.08
CA GLN A 560 -4.21 -13.86 -15.03
C GLN A 560 -5.75 -13.91 -15.08
N THR A 561 -6.39 -13.71 -13.95
CA THR A 561 -7.86 -13.66 -13.87
C THR A 561 -8.40 -12.45 -14.63
N LEU A 562 -7.80 -11.27 -14.44
CA LEU A 562 -8.16 -10.06 -15.17
C LEU A 562 -7.90 -10.19 -16.68
N GLU A 563 -6.76 -10.74 -17.10
CA GLU A 563 -6.47 -11.01 -18.53
C GLU A 563 -7.52 -11.94 -19.16
N ARG A 564 -7.97 -12.96 -18.41
CA ARG A 564 -9.01 -13.86 -18.88
C ARG A 564 -10.34 -13.14 -19.01
N GLN A 565 -10.74 -12.34 -18.03
CA GLN A 565 -11.95 -11.53 -18.08
C GLN A 565 -11.97 -10.57 -19.27
N VAL A 566 -10.87 -9.85 -19.50
CA VAL A 566 -10.72 -8.96 -20.67
C VAL A 566 -10.86 -9.74 -21.98
N ARG A 567 -10.22 -10.91 -22.09
CA ARG A 567 -10.30 -11.76 -23.27
C ARG A 567 -11.70 -12.27 -23.55
N ASP A 568 -12.40 -12.67 -22.49
CA ASP A 568 -13.74 -13.29 -22.58
C ASP A 568 -14.85 -12.22 -22.80
N SER A 569 -14.59 -10.96 -22.52
CA SER A 569 -15.50 -9.82 -22.74
C SER A 569 -15.70 -9.43 -24.22
N GLY A 570 -14.93 -10.00 -25.13
CA GLY A 570 -15.13 -9.90 -26.57
C GLY A 570 -14.35 -8.76 -27.27
N PRO A 571 -14.42 -8.72 -28.61
CA PRO A 571 -13.59 -7.81 -29.42
C PRO A 571 -13.94 -6.32 -29.27
N ASP A 572 -15.14 -5.96 -28.88
CA ASP A 572 -15.56 -4.56 -28.72
C ASP A 572 -14.81 -3.87 -27.56
N ILE A 573 -14.45 -4.61 -26.53
CA ILE A 573 -13.65 -4.12 -25.41
C ILE A 573 -12.17 -4.03 -25.82
N ASN A 574 -11.66 -5.04 -26.55
CA ASN A 574 -10.27 -5.07 -26.98
C ASN A 574 -9.93 -4.00 -28.05
N ASN A 575 -10.91 -3.53 -28.82
CA ASN A 575 -10.75 -2.51 -29.85
C ASN A 575 -10.97 -1.07 -29.30
N ASN A 576 -11.49 -0.92 -28.11
CA ASN A 576 -11.63 0.37 -27.48
C ASN A 576 -10.30 0.77 -26.83
N LEU A 577 -9.51 1.61 -27.52
CA LEU A 577 -8.21 2.12 -27.06
C LEU A 577 -8.28 2.83 -25.67
N ASN A 578 -9.47 3.19 -25.23
CA ASN A 578 -9.76 3.82 -23.94
C ASN A 578 -10.25 2.82 -22.88
N PHE A 579 -10.38 1.52 -23.22
CA PHE A 579 -10.75 0.53 -22.22
C PHE A 579 -9.60 0.33 -21.24
N ARG A 580 -9.81 0.82 -20.05
CA ARG A 580 -8.94 0.63 -18.91
C ARG A 580 -9.71 -0.21 -17.91
N ILE A 581 -9.11 -1.28 -17.43
CA ILE A 581 -9.54 -1.89 -16.19
C ILE A 581 -9.17 -0.84 -15.13
N GLN A 582 -10.08 0.09 -14.89
CA GLN A 582 -9.90 1.04 -13.79
C GLN A 582 -9.85 0.23 -12.52
N GLY A 583 -8.78 0.41 -11.79
CA GLY A 583 -8.58 -0.23 -10.52
C GLY A 583 -9.74 0.09 -9.62
N PHE A 584 -10.26 -0.94 -9.12
CA PHE A 584 -11.42 -0.94 -8.29
C PHE A 584 -11.05 -0.28 -6.97
N PHE A 585 -11.83 0.66 -6.53
CA PHE A 585 -11.83 1.14 -5.15
C PHE A 585 -12.25 -0.04 -4.26
N GLY A 586 -11.68 -0.11 -3.07
CA GLY A 586 -12.18 -0.96 -2.01
C GLY A 586 -11.48 -2.31 -1.82
N PHE A 587 -10.49 -2.66 -2.62
CA PHE A 587 -9.67 -3.85 -2.30
C PHE A 587 -8.77 -3.62 -1.07
N ARG A 588 -8.37 -2.40 -0.85
CA ARG A 588 -7.61 -1.95 0.30
C ARG A 588 -8.41 -2.03 1.62
N ASP A 589 -9.74 -1.94 1.60
CA ASP A 589 -10.61 -1.81 2.79
C ASP A 589 -10.35 -2.86 3.87
N LYS A 590 -10.14 -4.13 3.48
CA LYS A 590 -9.84 -5.20 4.44
C LYS A 590 -8.52 -5.00 5.15
N ILE A 591 -7.57 -4.37 4.50
CA ILE A 591 -6.25 -4.05 5.05
C ILE A 591 -6.40 -2.87 5.98
N ASP A 592 -7.16 -1.85 5.57
CA ASP A 592 -7.49 -0.68 6.39
C ASP A 592 -8.20 -1.08 7.69
N ASP A 593 -9.21 -1.94 7.59
CA ASP A 593 -9.94 -2.45 8.76
C ASP A 593 -8.99 -3.15 9.74
N TRP A 594 -8.10 -4.01 9.22
CA TRP A 594 -7.15 -4.72 10.07
C TRP A 594 -6.13 -3.79 10.71
N PHE A 595 -5.47 -2.90 9.93
CA PHE A 595 -4.45 -1.98 10.47
C PHE A 595 -5.03 -0.98 11.45
N ASN A 596 -6.19 -0.41 11.15
CA ASN A 596 -6.87 0.52 12.06
C ASN A 596 -7.26 -0.18 13.37
N SER A 597 -7.69 -1.46 13.31
CA SER A 597 -8.03 -2.23 14.49
C SER A 597 -6.83 -2.49 15.42
N LEU A 598 -5.64 -2.66 14.85
CA LEU A 598 -4.40 -2.84 15.63
C LEU A 598 -4.14 -1.66 16.56
N TYR A 599 -4.51 -0.46 16.13
CA TYR A 599 -4.28 0.75 16.88
C TYR A 599 -5.33 0.98 17.98
N ILE A 600 -6.61 0.77 17.68
CA ILE A 600 -7.69 0.99 18.65
C ILE A 600 -7.86 -0.18 19.65
N GLY A 601 -7.04 -1.24 19.53
CA GLY A 601 -7.17 -2.43 20.39
C GLY A 601 -8.41 -3.28 20.09
N ALA A 602 -9.08 -3.02 18.97
CA ALA A 602 -10.17 -3.87 18.47
C ALA A 602 -9.59 -5.10 17.76
N VAL A 603 -10.35 -6.17 17.67
CA VAL A 603 -9.90 -7.42 17.05
C VAL A 603 -10.55 -7.54 15.67
N ALA A 604 -9.95 -6.90 14.65
CA ALA A 604 -10.21 -7.33 13.29
C ALA A 604 -9.25 -8.47 12.94
N GLU A 605 -9.78 -9.51 12.31
CA GLU A 605 -8.95 -10.62 11.85
C GLU A 605 -8.07 -10.14 10.68
N LYS A 606 -6.81 -10.58 10.67
CA LYS A 606 -5.90 -10.34 9.55
C LYS A 606 -6.52 -10.93 8.27
N PRO A 607 -6.68 -10.15 7.19
CA PRO A 607 -7.20 -10.68 5.95
C PRO A 607 -6.21 -11.69 5.35
N VAL A 608 -6.72 -12.87 4.99
CA VAL A 608 -5.91 -13.95 4.41
C VAL A 608 -6.61 -14.55 3.21
N GLN A 609 -5.85 -15.16 2.30
CA GLN A 609 -6.42 -15.90 1.18
C GLN A 609 -7.23 -17.08 1.69
N SER A 610 -8.37 -17.35 1.04
CA SER A 610 -9.13 -18.58 1.30
C SER A 610 -8.35 -19.77 0.76
N SER A 611 -7.81 -20.61 1.65
CA SER A 611 -6.97 -21.75 1.30
C SER A 611 -7.16 -22.88 2.30
N PRO A 612 -7.04 -24.17 1.88
CA PRO A 612 -7.09 -25.28 2.80
C PRO A 612 -5.90 -25.29 3.77
N LYS A 613 -6.16 -25.44 5.07
CA LYS A 613 -5.11 -25.43 6.12
C LYS A 613 -3.94 -26.36 5.85
N LEU A 614 -4.20 -27.56 5.30
CA LEU A 614 -3.15 -28.54 4.99
C LEU A 614 -2.27 -28.05 3.81
N PHE A 615 -2.85 -27.32 2.86
CA PHE A 615 -2.10 -26.72 1.76
C PHE A 615 -1.17 -25.62 2.31
N ASP A 616 -1.69 -24.74 3.15
CA ASP A 616 -0.93 -23.66 3.77
C ASP A 616 0.20 -24.22 4.63
N GLN A 617 -0.03 -25.28 5.39
CA GLN A 617 1.00 -25.97 6.15
C GLN A 617 2.16 -26.44 5.26
N ILE A 618 1.89 -26.94 4.06
CA ILE A 618 2.96 -27.37 3.14
C ILE A 618 3.76 -26.15 2.66
N VAL A 619 3.08 -25.05 2.33
CA VAL A 619 3.74 -23.80 1.91
C VAL A 619 4.59 -23.22 3.05
N GLU A 620 4.11 -23.27 4.30
CA GLU A 620 4.87 -22.88 5.48
C GLU A 620 6.12 -23.74 5.69
N MET A 621 5.98 -25.07 5.56
CA MET A 621 7.10 -25.98 5.69
C MET A 621 8.18 -25.82 4.60
N LEU A 622 7.82 -25.30 3.42
CA LEU A 622 8.78 -24.97 2.37
C LEU A 622 9.70 -23.81 2.74
N ASP A 623 9.39 -23.02 3.77
CA ASP A 623 10.28 -21.96 4.24
C ASP A 623 11.52 -22.49 4.96
N ASP A 624 11.59 -23.78 5.25
CA ASP A 624 12.79 -24.40 5.81
C ASP A 624 13.96 -24.37 4.81
N SER A 625 15.01 -23.62 5.15
CA SER A 625 16.20 -23.44 4.31
C SER A 625 16.99 -24.75 4.08
N SER A 626 16.81 -25.75 4.94
CA SER A 626 17.44 -27.07 4.80
C SER A 626 16.95 -27.85 3.57
N LEU A 627 15.79 -27.48 3.02
CA LEU A 627 15.22 -28.08 1.79
C LEU A 627 15.97 -27.67 0.50
N GLY A 628 16.82 -26.66 0.57
CA GLY A 628 17.70 -26.25 -0.52
C GLY A 628 17.03 -25.41 -1.60
N TYR A 629 17.63 -25.42 -2.78
CA TYR A 629 17.44 -24.43 -3.86
C TYR A 629 16.02 -24.35 -4.46
N TRP A 630 15.28 -25.46 -4.53
CA TRP A 630 14.01 -25.51 -5.27
C TRP A 630 12.78 -25.04 -4.50
N ARG A 631 12.90 -24.76 -3.21
CA ARG A 631 11.75 -24.46 -2.34
C ARG A 631 10.93 -23.26 -2.84
N ARG A 632 11.57 -22.19 -3.36
CA ARG A 632 10.85 -21.03 -3.90
C ARG A 632 10.08 -21.39 -5.18
N ALA A 633 10.67 -22.13 -6.10
CA ALA A 633 10.00 -22.52 -7.33
C ALA A 633 8.82 -23.48 -7.06
N ILE A 634 8.96 -24.39 -6.10
CA ILE A 634 7.86 -25.25 -5.63
C ILE A 634 6.74 -24.40 -5.03
N ALA A 635 7.10 -23.47 -4.13
CA ALA A 635 6.10 -22.56 -3.54
C ALA A 635 5.38 -21.73 -4.61
N SER A 636 6.10 -21.20 -5.60
CA SER A 636 5.51 -20.49 -6.74
C SER A 636 4.51 -21.36 -7.50
N THR A 637 4.91 -22.60 -7.86
CA THR A 637 4.02 -23.55 -8.54
C THR A 637 2.73 -23.85 -7.73
N LEU A 638 2.88 -24.05 -6.42
CA LEU A 638 1.74 -24.28 -5.53
C LEU A 638 0.86 -23.05 -5.41
N LEU A 639 1.46 -21.89 -5.15
CA LEU A 639 0.74 -20.63 -4.94
C LEU A 639 0.04 -20.15 -6.21
N ASN A 640 0.51 -20.50 -7.39
CA ASN A 640 -0.19 -20.26 -8.66
C ASN A 640 -1.43 -21.13 -8.86
N CYS A 641 -1.65 -22.15 -8.01
CA CYS A 641 -2.86 -22.97 -8.08
C CYS A 641 -4.10 -22.18 -7.64
N GLY A 642 -5.17 -22.22 -8.43
CA GLY A 642 -6.49 -21.71 -8.02
C GLY A 642 -7.13 -22.56 -6.92
N SER A 643 -8.19 -22.01 -6.28
CA SER A 643 -8.86 -22.60 -5.11
C SER A 643 -9.26 -24.07 -5.29
N ASP A 644 -9.81 -24.45 -6.45
CA ASP A 644 -10.20 -25.83 -6.72
C ASP A 644 -8.99 -26.78 -6.78
N THR A 645 -7.87 -26.31 -7.37
CA THR A 645 -6.64 -27.09 -7.43
C THR A 645 -6.01 -27.22 -6.06
N ARG A 646 -5.95 -26.13 -5.27
CA ARG A 646 -5.47 -26.18 -3.88
C ARG A 646 -6.27 -27.15 -3.03
N LYS A 647 -7.60 -27.13 -3.20
CA LYS A 647 -8.49 -28.09 -2.54
C LYS A 647 -8.22 -29.51 -2.99
N ALA A 648 -8.07 -29.76 -4.29
CA ALA A 648 -7.80 -31.11 -4.82
C ALA A 648 -6.46 -31.65 -4.33
N VAL A 649 -5.43 -30.82 -4.27
CA VAL A 649 -4.10 -31.16 -3.71
C VAL A 649 -4.25 -31.50 -2.23
N SER A 650 -4.89 -30.64 -1.47
CA SER A 650 -5.12 -30.83 -0.03
C SER A 650 -5.91 -32.11 0.27
N ASP A 651 -7.04 -32.33 -0.42
CA ASP A 651 -7.89 -33.52 -0.25
C ASP A 651 -7.15 -34.80 -0.66
N GLY A 652 -6.38 -34.75 -1.73
CA GLY A 652 -5.52 -35.83 -2.18
C GLY A 652 -4.53 -36.26 -1.12
N ILE A 653 -3.80 -35.31 -0.55
CA ILE A 653 -2.83 -35.52 0.55
C ILE A 653 -3.55 -36.01 1.81
N ALA A 654 -4.60 -35.32 2.26
CA ALA A 654 -5.38 -35.68 3.45
C ALA A 654 -5.93 -37.10 3.40
N THR A 655 -6.33 -37.55 2.21
CA THR A 655 -6.80 -38.93 2.01
C THR A 655 -5.67 -39.93 2.25
N ARG A 656 -4.44 -39.67 1.82
CA ARG A 656 -3.27 -40.55 1.97
C ARG A 656 -2.68 -40.55 3.38
N LEU A 657 -3.00 -39.52 4.14
CA LEU A 657 -2.61 -39.49 5.57
C LEU A 657 -3.46 -40.46 6.42
N LYS A 658 -4.62 -40.93 5.93
CA LYS A 658 -5.50 -41.82 6.66
C LYS A 658 -4.93 -43.24 6.73
N PRO A 659 -5.06 -43.96 7.85
CA PRO A 659 -4.68 -45.38 7.98
C PRO A 659 -5.41 -46.26 6.96
N GLY A 660 -4.73 -47.26 6.43
CA GLY A 660 -5.31 -48.25 5.52
C GLY A 660 -5.52 -47.79 4.06
N VAL A 661 -5.27 -46.51 3.75
CA VAL A 661 -5.32 -46.00 2.37
C VAL A 661 -3.90 -46.15 1.74
N PRO A 662 -3.77 -46.61 0.49
CA PRO A 662 -2.47 -46.66 -0.19
C PRO A 662 -1.83 -45.28 -0.24
N SER A 663 -0.51 -45.24 -0.01
CA SER A 663 0.28 -43.96 -0.05
C SER A 663 0.57 -43.50 -1.48
N ASP A 664 0.31 -44.30 -2.49
CA ASP A 664 0.59 -43.99 -3.90
C ASP A 664 -0.33 -42.83 -4.38
N LEU A 665 0.16 -41.65 -4.21
CA LEU A 665 -0.41 -40.40 -4.74
C LEU A 665 0.66 -39.74 -5.60
N ARG A 666 0.30 -39.48 -6.84
CA ARG A 666 1.05 -38.58 -7.69
C ARG A 666 0.14 -37.41 -8.06
N LEU A 667 0.54 -36.21 -7.75
CA LEU A 667 -0.05 -34.97 -8.25
C LEU A 667 0.96 -34.33 -9.19
N ASP A 668 0.59 -34.16 -10.43
CA ASP A 668 1.40 -33.47 -11.44
C ASP A 668 0.89 -32.03 -11.55
N LEU A 669 1.71 -31.07 -11.20
CA LEU A 669 1.44 -29.66 -11.38
C LEU A 669 2.40 -29.09 -12.43
N PRO A 670 1.90 -28.65 -13.59
CA PRO A 670 2.73 -28.04 -14.61
C PRO A 670 3.19 -26.65 -14.17
N ALA A 671 4.37 -26.22 -14.65
CA ALA A 671 4.79 -24.84 -14.54
C ALA A 671 3.82 -23.94 -15.32
N GLN A 672 3.38 -22.85 -14.71
CA GLN A 672 2.48 -21.86 -15.32
C GLN A 672 3.25 -20.58 -15.69
N GLU A 673 4.29 -20.27 -14.95
CA GLU A 673 5.14 -19.10 -15.13
C GLU A 673 6.63 -19.49 -15.21
N ALA A 674 7.47 -18.55 -15.64
CA ALA A 674 8.92 -18.79 -15.75
C ALA A 674 9.61 -19.08 -14.41
N ALA A 675 9.02 -18.64 -13.32
CA ALA A 675 9.51 -18.89 -11.95
C ALA A 675 9.17 -20.30 -11.44
N ASP A 676 8.19 -20.95 -12.05
CA ASP A 676 7.67 -22.23 -11.65
C ASP A 676 8.55 -23.40 -12.08
N VAL A 677 8.27 -24.55 -11.52
CA VAL A 677 8.87 -25.83 -11.90
C VAL A 677 7.78 -26.88 -12.03
N PRO A 678 7.82 -27.74 -13.05
CA PRO A 678 6.95 -28.92 -13.07
C PRO A 678 7.17 -29.73 -11.81
N LEU A 679 6.09 -30.04 -11.10
CA LEU A 679 6.13 -30.59 -9.75
C LEU A 679 5.36 -31.91 -9.65
N CYS A 680 6.02 -32.95 -9.16
CA CYS A 680 5.35 -34.19 -8.74
C CYS A 680 5.37 -34.30 -7.23
N ILE A 681 4.19 -34.49 -6.63
CA ILE A 681 4.03 -34.63 -5.17
C ILE A 681 3.72 -36.08 -4.83
N PHE A 682 4.43 -36.65 -3.85
CA PHE A 682 4.21 -37.97 -3.28
C PHE A 682 4.02 -37.88 -1.77
N VAL A 683 3.21 -38.79 -1.21
CA VAL A 683 3.01 -38.89 0.24
C VAL A 683 3.62 -40.20 0.72
N ASN A 684 4.63 -40.15 1.57
CA ASN A 684 5.30 -41.28 2.19
C ASN A 684 4.87 -41.39 3.66
N ARG A 685 4.52 -42.60 4.11
CA ARG A 685 4.23 -42.88 5.52
C ARG A 685 5.25 -43.89 6.06
N ASP A 686 5.62 -43.76 7.33
CA ASP A 686 6.62 -44.63 7.97
C ASP A 686 6.30 -46.11 7.79
N ASN A 687 5.03 -46.51 7.87
CA ASN A 687 4.55 -47.88 7.74
C ASN A 687 4.17 -48.28 6.30
N MET A 688 4.27 -47.39 5.36
CA MET A 688 3.89 -47.57 3.96
C MET A 688 4.61 -46.58 3.02
N PRO A 689 5.94 -46.65 2.93
CA PRO A 689 6.69 -45.80 2.02
C PRO A 689 6.39 -46.17 0.57
N ASN A 690 6.47 -45.18 -0.33
CA ASN A 690 6.42 -45.42 -1.75
C ASN A 690 7.71 -46.08 -2.24
N ASP A 691 7.62 -46.91 -3.29
CA ASP A 691 8.77 -47.40 -3.99
C ASP A 691 9.48 -46.23 -4.71
N ASP A 692 10.75 -45.99 -4.32
CA ASP A 692 11.52 -44.87 -4.83
C ASP A 692 11.76 -44.90 -6.32
N GLU A 693 12.05 -46.11 -6.89
CA GLU A 693 12.26 -46.31 -8.31
C GLU A 693 10.98 -46.09 -9.11
N ILE A 694 9.83 -46.51 -8.59
CA ILE A 694 8.54 -46.24 -9.22
C ILE A 694 8.24 -44.73 -9.20
N CYS A 695 8.47 -44.05 -8.11
CA CYS A 695 8.29 -42.58 -8.00
C CYS A 695 9.22 -41.85 -8.97
N ARG A 696 10.48 -42.26 -9.03
CA ARG A 696 11.44 -41.75 -10.00
C ARG A 696 10.97 -41.98 -11.45
N GLY A 697 10.56 -43.19 -11.82
CA GLY A 697 10.05 -43.51 -13.17
C GLY A 697 8.86 -42.66 -13.56
N LYS A 698 7.93 -42.40 -12.62
CA LYS A 698 6.78 -41.51 -12.84
C LYS A 698 7.22 -40.05 -13.09
N CYS A 699 8.21 -39.52 -12.35
CA CYS A 699 8.77 -38.19 -12.57
C CYS A 699 9.46 -38.09 -13.94
N LEU A 700 10.29 -39.05 -14.29
CA LEU A 700 10.98 -39.11 -15.57
C LEU A 700 10.00 -39.19 -16.76
N ALA A 701 8.88 -39.89 -16.59
CA ALA A 701 7.82 -39.94 -17.61
C ALA A 701 7.18 -38.57 -17.86
N VAL A 702 6.93 -37.77 -16.81
CA VAL A 702 6.44 -36.38 -16.93
C VAL A 702 7.50 -35.53 -17.63
N LEU A 703 8.75 -35.62 -17.18
CA LEU A 703 9.88 -34.88 -17.75
C LEU A 703 10.02 -35.10 -19.26
N MET A 704 9.96 -36.36 -19.70
CA MET A 704 10.06 -36.73 -21.12
C MET A 704 8.82 -36.33 -21.90
N HIS A 705 7.62 -36.58 -21.33
CA HIS A 705 6.36 -36.27 -22.02
C HIS A 705 6.21 -34.78 -22.30
N ASP A 706 6.59 -33.93 -21.34
CA ASP A 706 6.44 -32.48 -21.43
C ASP A 706 7.67 -31.81 -22.05
N ALA A 707 8.74 -32.55 -22.33
CA ALA A 707 10.03 -32.07 -22.80
C ALA A 707 10.54 -30.89 -21.97
N ALA A 708 10.27 -30.96 -20.66
CA ALA A 708 10.72 -29.93 -19.72
C ALA A 708 12.23 -30.07 -19.44
N PRO A 709 12.99 -29.02 -19.20
CA PRO A 709 14.42 -29.11 -18.87
C PRO A 709 14.67 -29.82 -17.56
N ASN A 710 13.77 -29.68 -16.60
CA ASN A 710 13.82 -30.29 -15.29
C ASN A 710 12.42 -30.54 -14.72
N ILE A 711 12.33 -31.41 -13.73
CA ILE A 711 11.15 -31.65 -12.90
C ILE A 711 11.60 -31.81 -11.45
N VAL A 712 10.77 -31.35 -10.54
CA VAL A 712 11.03 -31.51 -9.12
C VAL A 712 10.01 -32.48 -8.50
N ARG A 713 10.51 -33.39 -7.68
CA ARG A 713 9.73 -34.29 -6.83
C ARG A 713 9.71 -33.75 -5.43
N LEU A 714 8.51 -33.56 -4.89
CA LEU A 714 8.27 -33.20 -3.49
C LEU A 714 7.71 -34.43 -2.77
N ASP A 715 8.48 -34.96 -1.85
CA ASP A 715 8.06 -36.04 -0.96
C ASP A 715 7.55 -35.44 0.36
N ILE A 716 6.31 -35.76 0.71
CA ILE A 716 5.67 -35.40 1.97
C ILE A 716 5.78 -36.62 2.89
N ASN A 717 6.67 -36.54 3.89
CA ASN A 717 6.86 -37.60 4.86
C ASN A 717 5.92 -37.41 6.03
N ALA A 718 5.16 -38.48 6.36
CA ALA A 718 4.11 -38.41 7.36
C ALA A 718 4.17 -39.61 8.34
N SER A 719 3.89 -39.34 9.60
CA SER A 719 3.72 -40.31 10.68
C SER A 719 2.49 -39.96 11.50
N ASP A 720 1.75 -40.97 11.96
CA ASP A 720 0.56 -40.79 12.78
C ASP A 720 -0.49 -39.84 12.20
N GLY A 721 -0.64 -39.87 10.88
CA GLY A 721 -1.59 -39.02 10.17
C GLY A 721 -1.22 -37.54 10.08
N LYS A 722 0.04 -37.16 10.45
CA LYS A 722 0.56 -35.80 10.42
C LYS A 722 1.80 -35.71 9.54
N ILE A 723 1.93 -34.60 8.79
CA ILE A 723 3.15 -34.29 8.05
C ILE A 723 4.27 -34.02 9.04
N LYS A 724 5.44 -34.63 8.82
CA LYS A 724 6.63 -34.49 9.65
C LYS A 724 7.73 -33.68 8.95
N SER A 725 7.99 -33.99 7.69
CA SER A 725 9.04 -33.33 6.91
C SER A 725 8.72 -33.34 5.42
N LEU A 726 9.39 -32.50 4.70
CA LEU A 726 9.43 -32.48 3.25
C LEU A 726 10.81 -32.94 2.77
N CYS A 727 10.88 -33.52 1.57
CA CYS A 727 12.13 -33.83 0.89
C CYS A 727 11.99 -33.46 -0.59
N ILE A 728 13.05 -32.91 -1.18
CA ILE A 728 13.05 -32.43 -2.55
C ILE A 728 14.12 -33.16 -3.36
N ASN A 729 13.73 -33.68 -4.53
CA ASN A 729 14.62 -34.34 -5.49
C ASN A 729 14.42 -33.70 -6.87
N GLU A 730 15.52 -33.38 -7.56
CA GLU A 730 15.53 -32.84 -8.91
C GLU A 730 15.88 -33.92 -9.92
N TYR A 731 15.21 -33.91 -11.07
CA TYR A 731 15.59 -34.69 -12.26
C TYR A 731 15.71 -33.77 -13.48
N ARG A 732 16.75 -33.96 -14.27
CA ARG A 732 17.07 -33.13 -15.45
C ARG A 732 17.04 -33.97 -16.71
N LEU A 733 16.49 -33.38 -17.77
CA LEU A 733 16.34 -34.08 -19.06
C LEU A 733 17.69 -34.42 -19.72
N ASP A 734 18.68 -33.51 -19.60
CA ASP A 734 20.02 -33.66 -20.13
C ASP A 734 20.86 -34.71 -19.40
N ASN A 735 20.48 -35.10 -18.20
CA ASN A 735 21.18 -36.11 -17.40
C ASN A 735 20.60 -37.52 -17.54
N LEU A 736 19.57 -37.74 -18.38
CA LEU A 736 18.93 -39.04 -18.57
C LEU A 736 19.74 -39.99 -19.42
N SER A 737 20.07 -41.15 -18.92
CA SER A 737 20.60 -42.26 -19.66
C SER A 737 19.55 -42.90 -20.60
N GLU A 738 19.98 -43.69 -21.60
CA GLU A 738 19.02 -44.41 -22.47
C GLU A 738 18.23 -45.45 -21.65
N GLU A 739 18.80 -45.99 -20.59
CA GLU A 739 18.12 -46.89 -19.66
C GLU A 739 17.01 -46.17 -18.89
N ASP A 740 17.27 -44.93 -18.41
CA ASP A 740 16.25 -44.10 -17.77
C ASP A 740 15.10 -43.78 -18.72
N LYS A 741 15.41 -43.43 -19.97
CA LYS A 741 14.41 -43.12 -21.01
C LYS A 741 13.53 -44.33 -21.31
N ALA A 742 14.15 -45.53 -21.44
CA ALA A 742 13.43 -46.77 -21.65
C ALA A 742 12.53 -47.15 -20.47
N TYR A 743 13.03 -46.94 -19.22
CA TYR A 743 12.25 -47.18 -18.03
C TYR A 743 11.07 -46.21 -17.89
N ALA A 744 11.30 -44.91 -18.10
CA ALA A 744 10.26 -43.87 -18.05
C ALA A 744 9.17 -44.09 -19.10
N ALA A 745 9.50 -44.59 -20.31
CA ALA A 745 8.54 -44.87 -21.38
C ALA A 745 7.42 -45.83 -20.95
N GLY A 746 7.71 -46.74 -20.01
CA GLY A 746 6.72 -47.66 -19.44
C GLY A 746 5.59 -46.96 -18.65
N PHE A 747 5.83 -45.74 -18.11
CA PHE A 747 4.84 -44.95 -17.32
C PHE A 747 4.04 -43.97 -18.17
N ILE A 748 4.46 -43.60 -19.37
CA ILE A 748 3.80 -42.61 -20.24
C ILE A 748 2.34 -42.99 -20.53
N PRO A 749 1.98 -44.24 -20.86
CA PRO A 749 0.57 -44.58 -21.14
C PRO A 749 -0.36 -44.35 -19.95
N ALA A 750 0.15 -44.56 -18.73
CA ALA A 750 -0.63 -44.31 -17.50
C ALA A 750 -0.79 -42.78 -17.27
N LEU A 751 0.26 -41.99 -17.50
CA LEU A 751 0.24 -40.54 -17.44
C LEU A 751 -0.80 -39.97 -18.40
N ASP A 752 -0.80 -40.39 -19.66
CA ASP A 752 -1.76 -39.97 -20.67
C ASP A 752 -3.20 -40.25 -20.27
N ARG A 753 -3.49 -41.46 -19.72
CA ARG A 753 -4.83 -41.80 -19.23
C ARG A 753 -5.27 -40.87 -18.10
N THR A 754 -4.39 -40.59 -17.13
CA THR A 754 -4.68 -39.72 -16.00
C THR A 754 -4.99 -38.31 -16.47
N ARG A 755 -4.13 -37.75 -17.32
CA ARG A 755 -4.31 -36.38 -17.86
C ARG A 755 -5.59 -36.25 -18.67
N LYS A 756 -5.91 -37.22 -19.54
CA LYS A 756 -7.17 -37.25 -20.29
C LYS A 756 -8.39 -37.29 -19.36
N TYR A 757 -8.32 -38.03 -18.26
CA TYR A 757 -9.39 -38.08 -17.26
C TYR A 757 -9.57 -36.74 -16.56
N CYS A 758 -8.48 -36.12 -16.08
CA CYS A 758 -8.50 -34.82 -15.42
C CYS A 758 -9.11 -33.74 -16.33
N ILE A 759 -8.67 -33.66 -17.58
CA ILE A 759 -9.16 -32.69 -18.56
C ILE A 759 -10.68 -32.86 -18.79
N LYS A 760 -11.15 -34.11 -18.97
CA LYS A 760 -12.58 -34.36 -19.12
C LYS A 760 -13.40 -33.94 -17.91
N LYS A 761 -12.86 -34.13 -16.72
CA LYS A 761 -13.52 -33.74 -15.45
C LYS A 761 -13.60 -32.23 -15.30
N GLN A 762 -12.52 -31.54 -15.62
CA GLN A 762 -12.46 -30.06 -15.52
C GLN A 762 -13.42 -29.37 -16.50
N VAL A 763 -13.53 -29.90 -17.74
CA VAL A 763 -14.37 -29.26 -18.76
C VAL A 763 -15.86 -29.49 -18.52
N GLY A 764 -16.24 -30.58 -17.82
CA GLY A 764 -17.62 -30.91 -17.50
C GLY A 764 -18.59 -31.17 -18.67
N ARG A 765 -18.05 -31.04 -19.93
CA ARG A 765 -18.78 -31.26 -21.18
C ARG A 765 -17.96 -32.08 -22.17
N LYS A 766 -18.60 -32.57 -23.21
CA LYS A 766 -17.92 -33.24 -24.31
C LYS A 766 -17.11 -32.24 -25.15
N ILE A 767 -15.80 -32.45 -25.21
CA ILE A 767 -14.88 -31.59 -25.98
C ILE A 767 -14.97 -31.96 -27.46
N GLY A 768 -15.21 -30.96 -28.31
CA GLY A 768 -15.26 -31.16 -29.75
C GLY A 768 -13.87 -31.51 -30.34
N ARG A 769 -13.82 -32.42 -31.29
CA ARG A 769 -12.52 -32.89 -31.89
C ARG A 769 -11.68 -31.76 -32.46
N ASN A 770 -12.31 -30.73 -32.97
CA ASN A 770 -11.65 -29.57 -33.59
C ASN A 770 -11.43 -28.37 -32.67
N GLU A 771 -11.99 -28.38 -31.43
CA GLU A 771 -11.76 -27.34 -30.43
C GLU A 771 -10.28 -27.31 -30.02
N LEU A 772 -9.81 -26.15 -29.57
CA LEU A 772 -8.49 -26.05 -28.93
C LEU A 772 -8.46 -26.95 -27.70
N CYS A 773 -7.34 -27.62 -27.50
CA CYS A 773 -7.23 -28.54 -26.38
C CYS A 773 -7.23 -27.77 -25.06
N PRO A 774 -8.10 -28.10 -24.10
CA PRO A 774 -8.15 -27.45 -22.78
C PRO A 774 -6.87 -27.61 -21.96
N CYS A 775 -5.91 -28.46 -22.42
CA CYS A 775 -4.61 -28.58 -21.75
C CYS A 775 -3.66 -27.39 -21.97
N GLY A 776 -4.09 -26.35 -22.69
CA GLY A 776 -3.26 -25.16 -22.97
C GLY A 776 -2.20 -25.34 -24.07
N SER A 777 -2.12 -26.50 -24.73
CA SER A 777 -1.09 -26.79 -25.75
C SER A 777 -1.24 -26.00 -27.07
N GLY A 778 -2.29 -25.22 -27.25
CA GLY A 778 -2.60 -24.51 -28.49
C GLY A 778 -2.99 -25.43 -29.66
N LYS A 779 -3.00 -26.76 -29.47
CA LYS A 779 -3.34 -27.73 -30.50
C LYS A 779 -4.83 -28.09 -30.48
N LYS A 780 -5.42 -28.51 -31.60
CA LYS A 780 -6.79 -29.05 -31.61
C LYS A 780 -6.86 -30.30 -30.76
N TYR A 781 -7.98 -30.49 -30.01
CA TYR A 781 -8.18 -31.62 -29.10
C TYR A 781 -7.85 -32.99 -29.75
N LYS A 782 -8.31 -33.25 -31.01
CA LYS A 782 -8.01 -34.46 -31.73
C LYS A 782 -6.52 -34.67 -32.07
N LYS A 783 -5.69 -33.62 -32.01
CA LYS A 783 -4.25 -33.65 -32.23
C LYS A 783 -3.42 -33.55 -30.96
N CYS A 784 -4.09 -33.57 -29.79
CA CYS A 784 -3.50 -33.48 -28.46
C CYS A 784 -4.12 -34.54 -27.55
N CYS A 785 -4.79 -34.17 -26.49
CA CYS A 785 -5.37 -35.07 -25.50
C CYS A 785 -6.55 -35.91 -26.01
N GLY A 786 -7.07 -35.65 -27.20
CA GLY A 786 -8.13 -36.41 -27.86
C GLY A 786 -7.63 -37.45 -28.83
N ARG A 787 -6.31 -37.72 -28.94
CA ARG A 787 -5.74 -38.79 -29.71
C ARG A 787 -6.05 -40.15 -29.18
#